data_b02684b9dd047a319ccebbc04c4ea537
#
_entry.id   b02684b9dd047a319ccebbc04c4ea537
#
_cell.length_a   1.000
_cell.length_b   1.000
_cell.length_c   1.000
_cell.angle_alpha   90.00
_cell.angle_beta   90.00
_cell.angle_gamma   90.00
#
_symmetry.space_group_name_H-M   'P 1'
#
loop_
_entity.id
_entity.type
_entity.pdbx_description
1 polymer ?
#
loop_
_entity_poly.entity_id
_entity_poly.type
_entity_poly.pdbx_seq_one_letter_code
_entity_poly.pdbx_strand_id
1 'polypeptide(L)'
;MNKKAYKALEYYKIIDLLTDKASSPMGKDLCRELTPSTDIEEIRSMQLQTHDALARLFKKGGISFGSVKDIRGTLKRLTVGSALNAPELLSVCSLLENTGRVKAYSRSDRDDGMTDSLDGMFAALEPLTPLSTEIRRCILSEDEISDDASSTLRQIRRSIKATNDRIHTQLSSLVAGSARNYLQDSVITMRDGRYCIPVKAEYKGQVPGMIHDQSATGSTLFIEPMAVVKLNNDIRELELKEQKEIEVILASLSQQVAAELEAIHADLSIMVQLDFIFARAALAMDMNASEPVFNTEGRIRLRQARHPLIDKKKAVPIDIRLGDDFDLLVITGPNTGGKTVSLKTVGLLTIMGQSGLHIPALDRSELALFREVYADIGDEQSIEQSLSTFSSHMTNVVSFLKSADQDSLVLFDELGAGTDPTEGAALAIAILSHLHEQGIRTMATTHYSELKIYALSTPGVENACCEFDVETLRPTYRLLIGVPGKSNAFAISSKLGLPDFIIDKAKEQISEQDESFEDVLTSLEQSRVTIENERAEIARYKEQVEELKKSLQEKEEKLDERKERILREANEQAHAILRDTKEYADQTMKLFHKFQKDHVDTASVEKERQNLKKRMSKAENGMSSRQQKQKPKKQLKPSDLSLGDTVKVLSLNLKGTVSSHPDSRGYLFVQMGIIRSKVHISDLELVDEPVITTPSMQRTGAGKIRMSKAASISTEINLLGKTVDEAVAELDKYLDDAYIAHMKSVRIVHGKGTGALRKGVHNYLKRQKHVASFRLGEF
;
A
#
# COMPACT_ATOMS: atom_id res chain seq x y z
N MET A 1 -3.47 -29.55 4.04
CA MET A 1 -3.83 -28.56 5.07
C MET A 1 -5.31 -28.65 5.43
N ASN A 2 -5.66 -28.47 6.69
CA ASN A 2 -7.02 -28.73 7.23
C ASN A 2 -8.06 -27.72 6.70
N LYS A 3 -9.07 -28.22 5.96
CA LYS A 3 -10.15 -27.38 5.40
C LYS A 3 -11.02 -26.69 6.47
N LYS A 4 -11.10 -27.25 7.69
CA LYS A 4 -11.81 -26.58 8.80
C LYS A 4 -11.12 -25.28 9.21
N ALA A 5 -9.76 -25.24 9.16
CA ALA A 5 -8.99 -24.03 9.46
C ALA A 5 -9.30 -22.91 8.46
N TYR A 6 -9.52 -23.21 7.17
CA TYR A 6 -9.89 -22.18 6.17
C TYR A 6 -11.21 -21.49 6.53
N LYS A 7 -12.17 -22.24 7.08
CA LYS A 7 -13.44 -21.68 7.51
C LYS A 7 -13.29 -20.86 8.80
N ALA A 8 -12.60 -21.39 9.80
CA ALA A 8 -12.39 -20.72 11.09
C ALA A 8 -11.59 -19.42 10.93
N LEU A 9 -10.58 -19.41 10.03
CA LEU A 9 -9.73 -18.26 9.73
C LEU A 9 -10.29 -17.36 8.62
N GLU A 10 -11.45 -17.69 8.05
CA GLU A 10 -12.13 -16.91 7.01
C GLU A 10 -11.32 -16.72 5.72
N TYR A 11 -10.45 -17.68 5.38
CA TYR A 11 -9.61 -17.65 4.19
C TYR A 11 -10.42 -17.49 2.90
N TYR A 12 -11.61 -18.05 2.81
CA TYR A 12 -12.51 -17.89 1.67
C TYR A 12 -12.81 -16.42 1.34
N LYS A 13 -12.87 -15.52 2.35
CA LYS A 13 -13.04 -14.06 2.11
C LYS A 13 -11.83 -13.44 1.41
N ILE A 14 -10.62 -13.94 1.71
CA ILE A 14 -9.40 -13.51 0.99
C ILE A 14 -9.45 -13.99 -0.46
N ILE A 15 -9.92 -15.22 -0.68
CA ILE A 15 -10.12 -15.77 -2.03
C ILE A 15 -11.17 -14.96 -2.82
N ASP A 16 -12.25 -14.52 -2.17
CA ASP A 16 -13.24 -13.64 -2.80
C ASP A 16 -12.60 -12.29 -3.22
N LEU A 17 -11.85 -11.66 -2.30
CA LEU A 17 -11.13 -10.42 -2.59
C LEU A 17 -10.11 -10.59 -3.72
N LEU A 18 -9.41 -11.72 -3.78
CA LEU A 18 -8.48 -12.05 -4.85
C LEU A 18 -9.20 -12.26 -6.18
N THR A 19 -10.31 -12.99 -6.16
CA THR A 19 -11.15 -13.27 -7.34
C THR A 19 -11.67 -11.99 -7.99
N ASP A 20 -12.00 -10.98 -7.17
CA ASP A 20 -12.44 -9.67 -7.67
C ASP A 20 -11.33 -8.89 -8.40
N LYS A 21 -10.04 -9.25 -8.18
CA LYS A 21 -8.91 -8.64 -8.88
C LYS A 21 -8.61 -9.26 -10.23
N ALA A 22 -8.99 -10.53 -10.44
CA ALA A 22 -8.82 -11.19 -11.73
C ALA A 22 -9.82 -10.69 -12.76
N SER A 23 -9.37 -10.48 -14.00
CA SER A 23 -10.17 -9.93 -15.09
C SER A 23 -10.89 -11.02 -15.88
N SER A 24 -10.24 -12.15 -16.12
CA SER A 24 -10.76 -13.24 -16.93
C SER A 24 -11.55 -14.26 -16.10
N PRO A 25 -12.59 -14.91 -16.67
CA PRO A 25 -13.31 -15.98 -15.97
C PRO A 25 -12.38 -17.11 -15.50
N MET A 26 -11.44 -17.51 -16.33
CA MET A 26 -10.48 -18.59 -16.04
C MET A 26 -9.45 -18.15 -14.98
N GLY A 27 -9.01 -16.89 -14.99
CA GLY A 27 -8.17 -16.34 -13.92
C GLY A 27 -8.92 -16.30 -12.58
N LYS A 28 -10.21 -16.00 -12.59
CA LYS A 28 -11.08 -16.10 -11.42
C LYS A 28 -11.23 -17.53 -10.90
N ASP A 29 -11.28 -18.51 -11.79
CA ASP A 29 -11.34 -19.90 -11.39
C ASP A 29 -10.02 -20.34 -10.72
N LEU A 30 -8.85 -19.93 -11.26
CA LEU A 30 -7.56 -20.16 -10.60
C LEU A 30 -7.49 -19.50 -9.22
N CYS A 31 -8.05 -18.30 -9.07
CA CYS A 31 -8.14 -17.65 -7.77
C CYS A 31 -8.97 -18.47 -6.77
N ARG A 32 -10.12 -19.01 -7.19
CA ARG A 32 -11.01 -19.83 -6.34
C ARG A 32 -10.40 -21.17 -5.96
N GLU A 33 -9.59 -21.73 -6.83
CA GLU A 33 -8.90 -23.03 -6.62
C GLU A 33 -7.61 -22.88 -5.80
N LEU A 34 -7.18 -21.65 -5.50
CA LEU A 34 -5.94 -21.38 -4.79
C LEU A 34 -5.96 -21.99 -3.39
N THR A 35 -5.04 -22.89 -3.14
CA THR A 35 -4.80 -23.52 -1.84
C THR A 35 -3.35 -23.32 -1.41
N PRO A 36 -3.09 -23.25 -0.09
CA PRO A 36 -1.74 -23.12 0.41
C PRO A 36 -0.89 -24.35 0.07
N SER A 37 0.31 -24.13 -0.42
CA SER A 37 1.29 -25.16 -0.69
C SER A 37 2.06 -25.56 0.57
N THR A 38 2.59 -26.77 0.59
CA THR A 38 3.53 -27.28 1.59
C THR A 38 4.94 -27.50 1.01
N ASP A 39 5.17 -27.07 -0.23
CA ASP A 39 6.48 -27.07 -0.87
C ASP A 39 7.10 -25.67 -0.79
N ILE A 40 8.24 -25.57 -0.14
CA ILE A 40 8.94 -24.30 0.09
C ILE A 40 9.39 -23.63 -1.22
N GLU A 41 9.79 -24.43 -2.23
CA GLU A 41 10.26 -23.89 -3.50
C GLU A 41 9.09 -23.37 -4.34
N GLU A 42 7.95 -24.05 -4.32
CA GLU A 42 6.74 -23.58 -4.95
C GLU A 42 6.26 -22.26 -4.30
N ILE A 43 6.27 -22.20 -2.97
CA ILE A 43 5.89 -20.97 -2.24
C ILE A 43 6.82 -19.81 -2.61
N ARG A 44 8.14 -20.02 -2.61
CA ARG A 44 9.12 -18.99 -2.98
C ARG A 44 8.93 -18.52 -4.42
N SER A 45 8.69 -19.46 -5.33
CA SER A 45 8.39 -19.13 -6.73
C SER A 45 7.14 -18.28 -6.85
N MET A 46 6.05 -18.66 -6.17
CA MET A 46 4.80 -17.88 -6.17
C MET A 46 4.97 -16.50 -5.53
N GLN A 47 5.73 -16.40 -4.44
CA GLN A 47 6.03 -15.12 -3.77
C GLN A 47 6.84 -14.20 -4.68
N LEU A 48 7.89 -14.73 -5.33
CA LEU A 48 8.72 -13.99 -6.27
C LEU A 48 7.89 -13.47 -7.46
N GLN A 49 7.02 -14.32 -8.05
CA GLN A 49 6.12 -13.89 -9.12
C GLN A 49 5.19 -12.74 -8.68
N THR A 50 4.65 -12.83 -7.46
CA THR A 50 3.80 -11.77 -6.89
C THR A 50 4.59 -10.49 -6.68
N HIS A 51 5.83 -10.58 -6.18
CA HIS A 51 6.75 -9.47 -5.98
C HIS A 51 7.06 -8.75 -7.29
N ASP A 52 7.46 -9.52 -8.32
CA ASP A 52 7.82 -8.96 -9.63
C ASP A 52 6.62 -8.31 -10.32
N ALA A 53 5.43 -8.94 -10.24
CA ALA A 53 4.20 -8.36 -10.74
C ALA A 53 3.84 -7.06 -10.01
N LEU A 54 4.02 -7.02 -8.69
CA LEU A 54 3.78 -5.82 -7.87
C LEU A 54 4.75 -4.70 -8.24
N ALA A 55 6.04 -5.01 -8.42
CA ALA A 55 7.05 -4.07 -8.88
C ALA A 55 6.70 -3.49 -10.26
N ARG A 56 6.20 -4.32 -11.18
CA ARG A 56 5.71 -3.88 -12.50
C ARG A 56 4.49 -2.97 -12.39
N LEU A 57 3.52 -3.29 -11.49
CA LEU A 57 2.36 -2.42 -11.25
C LEU A 57 2.77 -1.04 -10.74
N PHE A 58 3.76 -0.94 -9.85
CA PHE A 58 4.26 0.35 -9.37
C PHE A 58 5.01 1.14 -10.43
N LYS A 59 5.82 0.47 -11.29
CA LYS A 59 6.63 1.16 -12.31
C LYS A 59 5.81 1.57 -13.53
N LYS A 60 4.91 0.70 -14.01
CA LYS A 60 4.23 0.84 -15.32
C LYS A 60 2.73 1.10 -15.20
N GLY A 61 2.17 1.00 -13.99
CA GLY A 61 0.72 1.05 -13.80
C GLY A 61 0.03 -0.27 -14.10
N GLY A 62 -1.31 -0.24 -14.10
CA GLY A 62 -2.14 -1.43 -14.30
C GLY A 62 -2.01 -2.04 -15.68
N ILE A 63 -2.04 -3.36 -15.74
CA ILE A 63 -2.17 -4.14 -16.96
C ILE A 63 -3.61 -4.59 -17.11
N SER A 64 -4.13 -4.57 -18.34
CA SER A 64 -5.47 -5.08 -18.64
C SER A 64 -5.35 -6.34 -19.47
N PHE A 65 -5.83 -7.46 -18.95
CA PHE A 65 -5.96 -8.71 -19.70
C PHE A 65 -7.21 -8.73 -20.60
N GLY A 66 -8.04 -7.69 -20.55
CA GLY A 66 -9.29 -7.55 -21.30
C GLY A 66 -10.34 -8.59 -20.91
N SER A 67 -11.48 -8.57 -21.58
CA SER A 67 -12.48 -9.62 -21.43
C SER A 67 -12.11 -10.86 -22.27
N VAL A 68 -11.10 -11.62 -21.84
CA VAL A 68 -10.78 -12.91 -22.47
C VAL A 68 -11.93 -13.86 -22.16
N LYS A 69 -12.76 -14.12 -23.17
CA LYS A 69 -13.83 -15.13 -23.07
C LYS A 69 -13.21 -16.53 -22.94
N ASP A 70 -13.91 -17.43 -22.29
CA ASP A 70 -13.46 -18.84 -22.26
C ASP A 70 -13.64 -19.47 -23.63
N ILE A 71 -12.54 -19.67 -24.34
CA ILE A 71 -12.52 -20.27 -25.67
C ILE A 71 -12.09 -21.76 -25.69
N ARG A 72 -11.94 -22.39 -24.51
CA ARG A 72 -11.55 -23.80 -24.40
C ARG A 72 -12.49 -24.72 -25.18
N GLY A 73 -13.80 -24.45 -25.13
CA GLY A 73 -14.79 -25.16 -25.92
C GLY A 73 -14.61 -24.96 -27.42
N THR A 74 -14.31 -23.74 -27.85
CA THR A 74 -14.03 -23.37 -29.25
C THR A 74 -12.79 -24.07 -29.76
N LEU A 75 -11.70 -24.12 -29.01
CA LEU A 75 -10.47 -24.81 -29.38
C LEU A 75 -10.69 -26.33 -29.47
N LYS A 76 -11.48 -26.94 -28.57
CA LYS A 76 -11.87 -28.35 -28.66
C LYS A 76 -12.66 -28.68 -29.92
N ARG A 77 -13.54 -27.80 -30.39
CA ARG A 77 -14.27 -27.99 -31.64
C ARG A 77 -13.36 -27.97 -32.86
N LEU A 78 -12.33 -27.12 -32.86
CA LEU A 78 -11.33 -27.08 -33.91
C LEU A 78 -10.53 -28.41 -34.01
N THR A 79 -10.18 -29.02 -32.87
CA THR A 79 -9.45 -30.30 -32.87
C THR A 79 -10.24 -31.44 -33.52
N VAL A 80 -11.57 -31.39 -33.51
CA VAL A 80 -12.45 -32.36 -34.22
C VAL A 80 -12.84 -31.91 -35.62
N GLY A 81 -12.20 -30.83 -36.16
CA GLY A 81 -12.40 -30.38 -37.54
C GLY A 81 -13.69 -29.59 -37.79
N SER A 82 -14.37 -29.09 -36.74
CA SER A 82 -15.56 -28.27 -36.87
C SER A 82 -15.22 -26.83 -37.21
N ALA A 83 -15.90 -26.23 -38.18
CA ALA A 83 -15.78 -24.80 -38.44
C ALA A 83 -16.36 -23.98 -37.30
N LEU A 84 -15.77 -22.82 -37.03
CA LEU A 84 -16.20 -21.86 -36.04
C LEU A 84 -17.19 -20.86 -36.66
N ASN A 85 -18.09 -20.35 -35.83
CA ASN A 85 -18.97 -19.24 -36.22
C ASN A 85 -18.28 -17.87 -35.99
N ALA A 86 -18.93 -16.78 -36.42
CA ALA A 86 -18.39 -15.43 -36.30
C ALA A 86 -18.11 -15.00 -34.83
N PRO A 87 -18.99 -15.20 -33.85
CA PRO A 87 -18.71 -14.92 -32.43
C PRO A 87 -17.51 -15.67 -31.87
N GLU A 88 -17.32 -16.93 -32.26
CA GLU A 88 -16.18 -17.75 -31.82
C GLU A 88 -14.85 -17.27 -32.41
N LEU A 89 -14.83 -16.93 -33.71
CA LEU A 89 -13.65 -16.35 -34.37
C LEU A 89 -13.30 -14.97 -33.78
N LEU A 90 -14.31 -14.12 -33.49
CA LEU A 90 -14.10 -12.84 -32.82
C LEU A 90 -13.54 -13.02 -31.41
N SER A 91 -13.94 -14.06 -30.70
CA SER A 91 -13.41 -14.38 -29.38
C SER A 91 -11.91 -14.78 -29.42
N VAL A 92 -11.53 -15.59 -30.43
CA VAL A 92 -10.12 -15.90 -30.71
C VAL A 92 -9.35 -14.63 -31.10
N CYS A 93 -9.91 -13.82 -31.99
CA CYS A 93 -9.30 -12.54 -32.38
C CYS A 93 -9.06 -11.63 -31.18
N SER A 94 -10.03 -11.51 -30.29
CA SER A 94 -9.92 -10.71 -29.06
C SER A 94 -8.80 -11.24 -28.14
N LEU A 95 -8.64 -12.56 -28.03
CA LEU A 95 -7.51 -13.14 -27.28
C LEU A 95 -6.18 -12.69 -27.91
N LEU A 96 -5.99 -12.84 -29.22
CA LEU A 96 -4.75 -12.48 -29.91
C LEU A 96 -4.41 -10.99 -29.82
N GLU A 97 -5.42 -10.12 -29.95
CA GLU A 97 -5.27 -8.67 -29.77
C GLU A 97 -4.85 -8.33 -28.33
N ASN A 98 -5.44 -9.01 -27.32
CA ASN A 98 -5.07 -8.85 -25.92
C ASN A 98 -3.65 -9.37 -25.67
N THR A 99 -3.29 -10.52 -26.21
CA THR A 99 -1.92 -11.07 -26.17
C THR A 99 -0.90 -10.06 -26.70
N GLY A 100 -1.23 -9.39 -27.80
CA GLY A 100 -0.38 -8.34 -28.38
C GLY A 100 -0.18 -7.15 -27.42
N ARG A 101 -1.25 -6.71 -26.75
CA ARG A 101 -1.19 -5.62 -25.77
C ARG A 101 -0.39 -6.03 -24.53
N VAL A 102 -0.60 -7.21 -24.01
CA VAL A 102 0.12 -7.76 -22.85
C VAL A 102 1.61 -7.92 -23.16
N LYS A 103 1.95 -8.44 -24.34
CA LYS A 103 3.34 -8.53 -24.79
C LYS A 103 4.00 -7.15 -24.94
N ALA A 104 3.26 -6.17 -25.44
CA ALA A 104 3.76 -4.78 -25.56
C ALA A 104 4.03 -4.13 -24.19
N TYR A 105 3.22 -4.43 -23.17
CA TYR A 105 3.44 -3.99 -21.80
C TYR A 105 4.81 -4.43 -21.25
N SER A 106 5.30 -5.62 -21.61
CA SER A 106 6.64 -6.08 -21.19
C SER A 106 7.78 -5.31 -21.84
N ARG A 107 7.63 -4.83 -23.09
CA ARG A 107 8.74 -4.28 -23.91
C ARG A 107 9.24 -2.90 -23.49
N SER A 108 8.51 -2.15 -22.67
CA SER A 108 8.81 -0.75 -22.38
C SER A 108 9.98 -0.52 -21.40
N ASP A 109 10.64 -1.57 -20.85
CA ASP A 109 11.65 -1.47 -19.79
C ASP A 109 13.03 -2.03 -20.15
N ARG A 110 13.41 -2.05 -21.42
CA ARG A 110 14.71 -2.63 -21.82
C ARG A 110 15.95 -1.85 -21.38
N ASP A 111 15.78 -0.70 -20.72
CA ASP A 111 16.93 0.14 -20.33
C ASP A 111 17.65 -0.30 -19.04
N ASP A 112 17.03 -1.07 -18.15
CA ASP A 112 17.64 -1.41 -16.86
C ASP A 112 18.38 -2.76 -16.83
N GLY A 113 18.31 -3.58 -17.89
CA GLY A 113 19.02 -4.86 -17.97
C GLY A 113 18.65 -5.91 -16.90
N MET A 114 17.68 -5.64 -16.07
CA MET A 114 17.17 -6.57 -15.05
C MET A 114 16.11 -7.47 -15.64
N THR A 115 16.33 -8.77 -15.55
CA THR A 115 15.33 -9.82 -15.86
C THR A 115 14.60 -10.17 -14.58
N ASP A 116 13.28 -10.34 -14.67
CA ASP A 116 12.45 -10.83 -13.56
C ASP A 116 11.82 -12.20 -13.88
N SER A 117 11.15 -12.80 -12.89
CA SER A 117 10.54 -14.15 -13.03
C SER A 117 9.44 -14.24 -14.08
N LEU A 118 8.87 -13.12 -14.53
CA LEU A 118 7.76 -13.05 -15.48
C LEU A 118 8.22 -12.87 -16.94
N ASP A 119 9.47 -12.49 -17.18
CA ASP A 119 9.99 -12.21 -18.52
C ASP A 119 9.84 -13.39 -19.47
N GLY A 120 10.07 -14.62 -18.98
CA GLY A 120 9.88 -15.84 -19.75
C GLY A 120 8.44 -16.00 -20.24
N MET A 121 7.45 -15.71 -19.39
CA MET A 121 6.04 -15.79 -19.76
C MET A 121 5.67 -14.75 -20.81
N PHE A 122 6.09 -13.50 -20.63
CA PHE A 122 5.84 -12.44 -21.60
C PHE A 122 6.55 -12.70 -22.95
N ALA A 123 7.75 -13.25 -22.93
CA ALA A 123 8.49 -13.59 -24.15
C ALA A 123 7.82 -14.69 -24.96
N ALA A 124 7.24 -15.69 -24.27
CA ALA A 124 6.57 -16.84 -24.89
C ALA A 124 5.21 -16.50 -25.55
N LEU A 125 4.64 -15.32 -25.28
CA LEU A 125 3.39 -14.89 -25.93
C LEU A 125 3.59 -14.68 -27.43
N GLU A 126 2.69 -15.21 -28.26
CA GLU A 126 2.69 -15.09 -29.72
C GLU A 126 1.41 -14.40 -30.23
N PRO A 127 1.40 -13.09 -30.43
CA PRO A 127 0.18 -12.34 -30.77
C PRO A 127 -0.50 -12.68 -32.08
N LEU A 128 0.14 -13.49 -32.97
CA LEU A 128 -0.36 -13.90 -34.28
C LEU A 128 -1.10 -12.77 -35.03
N THR A 129 -0.49 -11.58 -35.07
CA THR A 129 -1.08 -10.34 -35.60
C THR A 129 -1.64 -10.50 -37.02
N PRO A 130 -1.00 -11.27 -37.96
CA PRO A 130 -1.58 -11.47 -39.27
C PRO A 130 -2.95 -12.16 -39.19
N LEU A 131 -3.12 -13.16 -38.34
CA LEU A 131 -4.36 -13.91 -38.15
C LEU A 131 -5.45 -13.02 -37.53
N SER A 132 -5.16 -12.28 -36.48
CA SER A 132 -6.12 -11.38 -35.85
C SER A 132 -6.58 -10.28 -36.80
N THR A 133 -5.67 -9.73 -37.62
CA THR A 133 -5.99 -8.73 -38.64
C THR A 133 -6.89 -9.30 -39.73
N GLU A 134 -6.62 -10.54 -40.18
CA GLU A 134 -7.42 -11.20 -41.21
C GLU A 134 -8.84 -11.50 -40.70
N ILE A 135 -8.98 -11.99 -39.47
CA ILE A 135 -10.31 -12.19 -38.85
C ILE A 135 -11.07 -10.87 -38.78
N ARG A 136 -10.45 -9.76 -38.33
CA ARG A 136 -11.07 -8.42 -38.27
C ARG A 136 -11.43 -7.86 -39.64
N ARG A 137 -10.61 -8.13 -40.63
CA ARG A 137 -10.90 -7.73 -42.02
C ARG A 137 -12.17 -8.41 -42.55
N CYS A 138 -12.36 -9.69 -42.20
CA CYS A 138 -13.49 -10.50 -42.69
C CYS A 138 -14.76 -10.34 -41.84
N ILE A 139 -14.64 -10.14 -40.51
CA ILE A 139 -15.78 -10.13 -39.56
C ILE A 139 -15.83 -8.81 -38.86
N LEU A 140 -16.90 -8.02 -39.12
CA LEU A 140 -17.11 -6.69 -38.51
C LEU A 140 -17.78 -6.80 -37.14
N SER A 141 -18.79 -7.66 -37.03
CA SER A 141 -19.53 -7.92 -35.79
C SER A 141 -19.99 -9.38 -35.71
N GLU A 142 -20.65 -9.76 -34.62
CA GLU A 142 -21.16 -11.14 -34.44
C GLU A 142 -22.14 -11.57 -35.57
N ASP A 143 -22.85 -10.59 -36.16
CA ASP A 143 -23.90 -10.81 -37.19
C ASP A 143 -23.47 -10.28 -38.57
N GLU A 144 -22.29 -9.67 -38.70
CA GLU A 144 -21.92 -8.97 -39.92
C GLU A 144 -20.58 -9.38 -40.47
N ILE A 145 -20.57 -10.01 -41.67
CA ILE A 145 -19.39 -10.32 -42.45
C ILE A 145 -19.10 -9.17 -43.41
N SER A 146 -17.87 -8.72 -43.50
CA SER A 146 -17.44 -7.63 -44.37
C SER A 146 -17.61 -7.99 -45.85
N ASP A 147 -17.97 -7.04 -46.67
CA ASP A 147 -17.96 -7.16 -48.15
C ASP A 147 -16.55 -7.45 -48.65
N ASP A 148 -15.53 -7.04 -47.94
CA ASP A 148 -14.13 -7.25 -48.29
C ASP A 148 -13.60 -8.62 -47.87
N ALA A 149 -14.41 -9.45 -47.21
CA ALA A 149 -14.03 -10.79 -46.80
C ALA A 149 -13.67 -11.66 -48.00
N SER A 150 -14.45 -11.59 -49.10
CA SER A 150 -14.09 -12.23 -50.38
C SER A 150 -14.58 -11.40 -51.55
N SER A 151 -13.91 -11.58 -52.74
CA SER A 151 -14.36 -10.97 -53.99
C SER A 151 -15.73 -11.52 -54.43
N THR A 152 -15.98 -12.78 -54.16
CA THR A 152 -17.23 -13.49 -54.46
C THR A 152 -18.40 -12.91 -53.65
N LEU A 153 -18.22 -12.75 -52.32
CA LEU A 153 -19.26 -12.15 -51.46
C LEU A 153 -19.63 -10.74 -51.90
N ARG A 154 -18.61 -9.92 -52.19
CA ARG A 154 -18.81 -8.55 -52.70
C ARG A 154 -19.63 -8.55 -54.01
N GLN A 155 -19.34 -9.47 -54.92
CA GLN A 155 -20.08 -9.59 -56.19
C GLN A 155 -21.52 -10.02 -55.96
N ILE A 156 -21.76 -11.01 -55.08
CA ILE A 156 -23.09 -11.50 -54.73
C ILE A 156 -23.95 -10.35 -54.15
N ARG A 157 -23.43 -9.65 -53.17
CA ARG A 157 -24.13 -8.51 -52.51
C ARG A 157 -24.43 -7.36 -53.45
N ARG A 158 -23.48 -7.06 -54.36
CA ARG A 158 -23.75 -6.08 -55.44
C ARG A 158 -24.88 -6.57 -56.36
N SER A 159 -24.94 -7.87 -56.67
CA SER A 159 -26.00 -8.47 -57.51
C SER A 159 -27.34 -8.42 -56.78
N ILE A 160 -27.36 -8.73 -55.46
CA ILE A 160 -28.59 -8.62 -54.64
C ILE A 160 -29.11 -7.15 -54.67
N LYS A 161 -28.22 -6.19 -54.43
CA LYS A 161 -28.60 -4.76 -54.47
C LYS A 161 -29.14 -4.35 -55.83
N ALA A 162 -28.42 -4.72 -56.90
CA ALA A 162 -28.89 -4.38 -58.25
C ALA A 162 -30.24 -5.05 -58.62
N THR A 163 -30.49 -6.28 -58.13
CA THR A 163 -31.75 -6.95 -58.32
C THR A 163 -32.90 -6.33 -57.51
N ASN A 164 -32.62 -5.94 -56.26
CA ASN A 164 -33.57 -5.18 -55.43
C ASN A 164 -33.96 -3.84 -56.06
N ASP A 165 -32.99 -3.08 -56.59
CA ASP A 165 -33.23 -1.82 -57.27
C ASP A 165 -34.14 -2.03 -58.53
N ARG A 166 -33.95 -3.11 -59.27
CA ARG A 166 -34.81 -3.50 -60.41
C ARG A 166 -36.22 -3.84 -59.96
N ILE A 167 -36.38 -4.63 -58.87
CA ILE A 167 -37.70 -4.93 -58.30
C ILE A 167 -38.43 -3.66 -57.90
N HIS A 168 -37.75 -2.80 -57.14
CA HIS A 168 -38.32 -1.53 -56.72
C HIS A 168 -38.74 -0.65 -57.89
N THR A 169 -37.93 -0.60 -58.95
CA THR A 169 -38.26 0.14 -60.19
C THR A 169 -39.51 -0.41 -60.87
N GLN A 170 -39.57 -1.76 -61.02
CA GLN A 170 -40.74 -2.38 -61.65
C GLN A 170 -42.00 -2.28 -60.82
N LEU A 171 -41.94 -2.50 -59.51
CA LEU A 171 -43.08 -2.39 -58.63
C LEU A 171 -43.57 -0.94 -58.50
N SER A 172 -42.68 0.04 -58.42
CA SER A 172 -43.04 1.45 -58.43
C SER A 172 -43.79 1.86 -59.71
N SER A 173 -43.30 1.35 -60.83
CA SER A 173 -44.04 1.57 -62.14
C SER A 173 -45.42 0.94 -62.12
N LEU A 174 -45.58 -0.26 -61.56
CA LEU A 174 -46.89 -0.92 -61.44
C LEU A 174 -47.81 -0.19 -60.48
N VAL A 175 -47.33 0.23 -59.33
CA VAL A 175 -48.08 0.91 -58.29
C VAL A 175 -48.53 2.32 -58.74
N ALA A 176 -47.68 3.04 -59.47
CA ALA A 176 -47.97 4.34 -59.99
C ALA A 176 -48.88 4.32 -61.29
N GLY A 177 -48.80 3.17 -61.97
CA GLY A 177 -49.44 3.01 -63.30
C GLY A 177 -50.70 2.12 -63.30
N SER A 178 -50.61 0.98 -63.98
CA SER A 178 -51.72 0.08 -64.32
C SER A 178 -52.43 -0.56 -63.14
N ALA A 179 -51.73 -0.81 -62.05
CA ALA A 179 -52.35 -1.45 -60.90
C ALA A 179 -52.91 -0.50 -59.82
N ARG A 180 -52.73 0.81 -59.97
CA ARG A 180 -53.09 1.84 -58.94
C ARG A 180 -54.55 1.74 -58.44
N ASN A 181 -55.51 1.55 -59.30
CA ASN A 181 -56.89 1.48 -58.91
C ASN A 181 -57.33 0.20 -58.21
N TYR A 182 -56.48 -0.85 -58.28
CA TYR A 182 -56.76 -2.14 -57.72
C TYR A 182 -56.06 -2.33 -56.35
N LEU A 183 -55.11 -1.43 -55.98
CA LEU A 183 -54.43 -1.47 -54.74
C LEU A 183 -55.26 -0.98 -53.58
N GLN A 184 -55.08 -1.60 -52.40
CA GLN A 184 -55.60 -1.11 -51.13
C GLN A 184 -54.76 0.08 -50.64
N ASP A 185 -53.46 0.04 -50.86
CA ASP A 185 -52.50 1.08 -50.54
C ASP A 185 -51.37 1.08 -51.58
N SER A 186 -50.82 2.28 -51.89
CA SER A 186 -49.74 2.43 -52.87
C SER A 186 -48.39 2.20 -52.31
N VAL A 187 -48.21 1.10 -51.53
CA VAL A 187 -46.95 0.71 -50.86
C VAL A 187 -46.41 -0.62 -51.39
N ILE A 188 -45.08 -0.74 -51.45
CA ILE A 188 -44.41 -2.00 -51.70
C ILE A 188 -44.14 -2.64 -50.33
N THR A 189 -44.55 -3.90 -50.16
CA THR A 189 -44.40 -4.65 -48.91
C THR A 189 -43.59 -5.94 -49.14
N MET A 190 -43.03 -6.48 -48.04
CA MET A 190 -42.39 -7.78 -48.09
C MET A 190 -43.23 -8.79 -47.32
N ARG A 191 -43.52 -9.95 -47.91
CA ARG A 191 -44.17 -11.10 -47.29
C ARG A 191 -43.37 -12.36 -47.60
N ASP A 192 -43.08 -13.15 -46.60
CA ASP A 192 -42.26 -14.38 -46.70
C ASP A 192 -40.97 -14.18 -47.49
N GLY A 193 -40.29 -13.04 -47.28
CA GLY A 193 -39.06 -12.68 -47.98
C GLY A 193 -39.24 -12.31 -49.45
N ARG A 194 -40.47 -12.01 -49.91
CA ARG A 194 -40.78 -11.61 -51.27
C ARG A 194 -41.44 -10.25 -51.35
N TYR A 195 -41.10 -9.47 -52.35
CA TYR A 195 -41.68 -8.20 -52.61
C TYR A 195 -43.08 -8.36 -53.19
N CYS A 196 -44.08 -7.79 -52.53
CA CYS A 196 -45.48 -7.87 -52.85
C CYS A 196 -46.13 -6.48 -52.87
N ILE A 197 -47.29 -6.38 -53.52
CA ILE A 197 -48.15 -5.20 -53.45
C ILE A 197 -49.53 -5.56 -52.83
N PRO A 198 -50.11 -4.71 -52.01
CA PRO A 198 -51.38 -4.97 -51.35
C PRO A 198 -52.53 -4.70 -52.34
N VAL A 199 -53.22 -5.73 -52.81
CA VAL A 199 -54.34 -5.66 -53.76
C VAL A 199 -55.68 -5.90 -53.03
N LYS A 200 -56.73 -5.13 -53.34
CA LYS A 200 -58.05 -5.37 -52.78
C LYS A 200 -58.57 -6.74 -53.29
N ALA A 201 -59.15 -7.53 -52.40
CA ALA A 201 -59.57 -8.89 -52.68
C ALA A 201 -60.45 -9.04 -53.88
N GLU A 202 -61.34 -8.01 -54.13
CA GLU A 202 -62.31 -7.94 -55.29
C GLU A 202 -61.57 -7.83 -56.64
N TYR A 203 -60.31 -7.33 -56.66
CA TYR A 203 -59.53 -7.14 -57.89
C TYR A 203 -58.44 -8.15 -58.06
N LYS A 204 -58.52 -9.30 -57.36
CA LYS A 204 -57.59 -10.39 -57.47
C LYS A 204 -57.24 -10.80 -58.92
N GLY A 205 -58.22 -10.84 -59.77
CA GLY A 205 -58.06 -11.23 -61.17
C GLY A 205 -57.42 -10.20 -62.10
N GLN A 206 -57.31 -8.95 -61.66
CA GLN A 206 -56.75 -7.83 -62.41
C GLN A 206 -55.25 -7.63 -62.26
N VAL A 207 -54.66 -8.23 -61.24
CA VAL A 207 -53.23 -8.18 -60.98
C VAL A 207 -52.69 -9.61 -61.08
N PRO A 208 -52.14 -10.00 -62.23
CA PRO A 208 -51.59 -11.34 -62.38
C PRO A 208 -50.35 -11.53 -61.47
N GLY A 209 -50.40 -12.53 -60.61
CA GLY A 209 -49.30 -12.81 -59.67
C GLY A 209 -49.61 -13.92 -58.69
N MET A 210 -48.69 -14.17 -57.76
CA MET A 210 -48.81 -15.17 -56.70
C MET A 210 -49.26 -14.49 -55.40
N ILE A 211 -50.23 -15.07 -54.70
CA ILE A 211 -50.68 -14.59 -53.39
C ILE A 211 -49.81 -15.21 -52.33
N HIS A 212 -49.11 -14.42 -51.53
CA HIS A 212 -48.27 -14.86 -50.41
C HIS A 212 -48.94 -14.70 -49.05
N ASP A 213 -49.82 -13.68 -48.91
CA ASP A 213 -50.46 -13.43 -47.64
C ASP A 213 -51.81 -12.69 -47.86
N GLN A 214 -52.68 -12.67 -46.85
CA GLN A 214 -53.87 -11.86 -46.83
C GLN A 214 -54.06 -11.14 -45.48
N SER A 215 -54.73 -10.00 -45.50
CA SER A 215 -55.04 -9.27 -44.26
C SER A 215 -55.97 -10.09 -43.35
N ALA A 216 -55.95 -9.85 -42.04
CA ALA A 216 -56.78 -10.55 -41.06
C ALA A 216 -58.31 -10.47 -41.39
N THR A 217 -58.74 -9.44 -42.06
CA THR A 217 -60.13 -9.26 -42.54
C THR A 217 -60.43 -9.91 -43.90
N GLY A 218 -59.39 -10.45 -44.55
CA GLY A 218 -59.49 -11.01 -45.89
C GLY A 218 -59.68 -9.99 -47.00
N SER A 219 -59.78 -8.68 -46.71
CA SER A 219 -60.10 -7.62 -47.69
C SER A 219 -58.91 -7.20 -48.57
N THR A 220 -57.66 -7.56 -48.17
CA THR A 220 -56.42 -7.25 -48.91
C THR A 220 -55.58 -8.51 -49.11
N LEU A 221 -55.15 -8.71 -50.32
CA LEU A 221 -54.26 -9.80 -50.73
C LEU A 221 -52.88 -9.21 -51.03
N PHE A 222 -51.84 -9.80 -50.46
CA PHE A 222 -50.48 -9.44 -50.80
C PHE A 222 -50.03 -10.28 -51.97
N ILE A 223 -49.97 -9.65 -53.13
CA ILE A 223 -49.69 -10.31 -54.39
C ILE A 223 -48.26 -9.99 -54.83
N GLU A 224 -47.50 -11.01 -55.18
CA GLU A 224 -46.24 -10.90 -55.91
C GLU A 224 -46.60 -10.82 -57.40
N PRO A 225 -46.44 -9.66 -58.06
CA PRO A 225 -46.77 -9.56 -59.46
C PRO A 225 -45.89 -10.45 -60.34
N MET A 226 -46.46 -11.05 -61.40
CA MET A 226 -45.73 -11.93 -62.30
C MET A 226 -44.48 -11.28 -62.89
N ALA A 227 -44.47 -9.97 -63.07
CA ALA A 227 -43.35 -9.18 -63.56
C ALA A 227 -42.08 -9.28 -62.65
N VAL A 228 -42.25 -9.52 -61.34
CA VAL A 228 -41.14 -9.52 -60.37
C VAL A 228 -40.84 -10.93 -59.81
N VAL A 229 -41.68 -11.95 -60.13
CA VAL A 229 -41.48 -13.34 -59.64
C VAL A 229 -40.08 -13.88 -59.94
N LYS A 230 -39.59 -13.67 -61.19
CA LYS A 230 -38.21 -14.06 -61.51
C LYS A 230 -37.16 -13.36 -60.69
N LEU A 231 -37.29 -12.04 -60.52
CA LEU A 231 -36.34 -11.24 -59.75
C LEU A 231 -36.33 -11.64 -58.27
N ASN A 232 -37.52 -11.86 -57.68
CA ASN A 232 -37.61 -12.39 -56.32
C ASN A 232 -36.97 -13.79 -56.19
N ASN A 233 -37.10 -14.66 -57.21
CA ASN A 233 -36.40 -15.95 -57.21
C ASN A 233 -34.89 -15.75 -57.34
N ASP A 234 -34.43 -14.84 -58.20
CA ASP A 234 -33.00 -14.54 -58.37
C ASP A 234 -32.42 -13.99 -57.05
N ILE A 235 -33.14 -13.16 -56.28
CA ILE A 235 -32.72 -12.72 -54.97
C ILE A 235 -32.56 -13.92 -54.03
N ARG A 236 -33.57 -14.78 -53.97
CA ARG A 236 -33.49 -15.95 -53.08
C ARG A 236 -32.32 -16.87 -53.40
N GLU A 237 -32.05 -17.05 -54.69
CA GLU A 237 -30.85 -17.81 -55.11
C GLU A 237 -29.57 -17.12 -54.73
N LEU A 238 -29.51 -15.78 -54.85
CA LEU A 238 -28.33 -15.00 -54.45
C LEU A 238 -28.12 -15.02 -52.91
N GLU A 239 -29.21 -14.91 -52.11
CA GLU A 239 -29.13 -15.08 -50.66
C GLU A 239 -28.60 -16.42 -50.24
N LEU A 240 -29.02 -17.52 -50.89
CA LEU A 240 -28.48 -18.86 -50.66
C LEU A 240 -26.99 -18.95 -51.03
N LYS A 241 -26.57 -18.27 -52.11
CA LYS A 241 -25.14 -18.19 -52.50
C LYS A 241 -24.36 -17.35 -51.49
N GLU A 242 -24.94 -16.27 -51.01
CA GLU A 242 -24.31 -15.46 -49.95
C GLU A 242 -24.06 -16.28 -48.67
N GLN A 243 -25.06 -17.03 -48.22
CA GLN A 243 -24.94 -17.86 -47.04
C GLN A 243 -23.89 -18.92 -47.21
N LYS A 244 -23.83 -19.60 -48.38
CA LYS A 244 -22.78 -20.60 -48.68
C LYS A 244 -21.40 -19.95 -48.73
N GLU A 245 -21.24 -18.77 -49.30
CA GLU A 245 -19.99 -18.08 -49.38
C GLU A 245 -19.51 -17.66 -47.98
N ILE A 246 -20.42 -17.20 -47.09
CA ILE A 246 -20.12 -16.93 -45.69
C ILE A 246 -19.62 -18.21 -45.01
N GLU A 247 -20.24 -19.35 -45.20
CA GLU A 247 -19.78 -20.63 -44.65
C GLU A 247 -18.35 -20.97 -45.13
N VAL A 248 -18.03 -20.73 -46.39
CA VAL A 248 -16.70 -20.95 -46.97
C VAL A 248 -15.67 -20.00 -46.31
N ILE A 249 -16.02 -18.71 -46.12
CA ILE A 249 -15.15 -17.74 -45.45
C ILE A 249 -14.87 -18.17 -44.02
N LEU A 250 -15.91 -18.51 -43.25
CA LEU A 250 -15.78 -18.95 -41.86
C LEU A 250 -14.97 -20.24 -41.75
N ALA A 251 -15.16 -21.19 -42.65
CA ALA A 251 -14.39 -22.41 -42.71
C ALA A 251 -12.89 -22.15 -43.02
N SER A 252 -12.60 -21.26 -43.98
CA SER A 252 -11.23 -20.85 -44.28
C SER A 252 -10.53 -20.17 -43.10
N LEU A 253 -11.21 -19.27 -42.40
CA LEU A 253 -10.67 -18.64 -41.19
C LEU A 253 -10.47 -19.66 -40.07
N SER A 254 -11.42 -20.61 -39.91
CA SER A 254 -11.30 -21.69 -38.93
C SER A 254 -10.10 -22.57 -39.20
N GLN A 255 -9.79 -22.85 -40.46
CA GLN A 255 -8.60 -23.63 -40.86
C GLN A 255 -7.32 -22.85 -40.53
N GLN A 256 -7.26 -21.55 -40.74
CA GLN A 256 -6.12 -20.72 -40.36
C GLN A 256 -5.92 -20.73 -38.84
N VAL A 257 -7.00 -20.61 -38.05
CA VAL A 257 -6.94 -20.71 -36.59
C VAL A 257 -6.49 -22.09 -36.13
N ALA A 258 -6.96 -23.16 -36.82
CA ALA A 258 -6.57 -24.53 -36.52
C ALA A 258 -5.08 -24.80 -36.78
N ALA A 259 -4.49 -24.14 -37.77
CA ALA A 259 -3.05 -24.23 -38.05
C ALA A 259 -2.18 -23.69 -36.93
N GLU A 260 -2.68 -22.71 -36.17
CA GLU A 260 -1.99 -22.03 -35.04
C GLU A 260 -2.53 -22.48 -33.68
N LEU A 261 -3.20 -23.64 -33.62
CA LEU A 261 -3.94 -24.08 -32.43
C LEU A 261 -3.04 -24.22 -31.20
N GLU A 262 -1.81 -24.73 -31.35
CA GLU A 262 -0.86 -24.92 -30.25
C GLU A 262 -0.41 -23.57 -29.68
N ALA A 263 -0.08 -22.60 -30.53
CA ALA A 263 0.31 -21.27 -30.11
C ALA A 263 -0.85 -20.53 -29.38
N ILE A 264 -2.07 -20.66 -29.93
CA ILE A 264 -3.27 -20.04 -29.30
C ILE A 264 -3.57 -20.67 -27.93
N HIS A 265 -3.37 -21.98 -27.79
CA HIS A 265 -3.56 -22.67 -26.51
C HIS A 265 -2.49 -22.28 -25.50
N ALA A 266 -1.24 -22.15 -25.91
CA ALA A 266 -0.15 -21.65 -25.06
C ALA A 266 -0.41 -20.20 -24.62
N ASP A 267 -0.79 -19.32 -25.55
CA ASP A 267 -1.15 -17.95 -25.27
C ASP A 267 -2.29 -17.85 -24.25
N LEU A 268 -3.36 -18.62 -24.43
CA LEU A 268 -4.48 -18.65 -23.50
C LEU A 268 -4.02 -19.04 -22.09
N SER A 269 -3.21 -20.10 -21.99
CA SER A 269 -2.68 -20.58 -20.70
C SER A 269 -1.82 -19.53 -20.02
N ILE A 270 -0.88 -18.91 -20.74
CA ILE A 270 0.01 -17.86 -20.22
C ILE A 270 -0.79 -16.62 -19.81
N MET A 271 -1.76 -16.19 -20.62
CA MET A 271 -2.61 -15.04 -20.32
C MET A 271 -3.42 -15.24 -19.03
N VAL A 272 -3.96 -16.45 -18.82
CA VAL A 272 -4.71 -16.81 -17.61
C VAL A 272 -3.79 -16.83 -16.39
N GLN A 273 -2.59 -17.39 -16.52
CA GLN A 273 -1.61 -17.39 -15.43
C GLN A 273 -1.13 -15.97 -15.10
N LEU A 274 -0.85 -15.14 -16.09
CA LEU A 274 -0.48 -13.74 -15.85
C LEU A 274 -1.63 -12.97 -15.17
N ASP A 275 -2.88 -13.14 -15.61
CA ASP A 275 -4.04 -12.52 -14.97
C ASP A 275 -4.13 -12.91 -13.48
N PHE A 276 -3.91 -14.18 -13.16
CA PHE A 276 -3.87 -14.69 -11.79
C PHE A 276 -2.71 -14.10 -10.97
N ILE A 277 -1.49 -14.04 -11.53
CA ILE A 277 -0.32 -13.46 -10.85
C ILE A 277 -0.53 -11.96 -10.60
N PHE A 278 -1.03 -11.23 -11.58
CA PHE A 278 -1.32 -9.80 -11.42
C PHE A 278 -2.51 -9.54 -10.48
N ALA A 279 -3.46 -10.46 -10.37
CA ALA A 279 -4.51 -10.40 -9.35
C ALA A 279 -3.94 -10.49 -7.93
N ARG A 280 -2.96 -11.41 -7.69
CA ARG A 280 -2.21 -11.50 -6.42
C ARG A 280 -1.48 -10.19 -6.11
N ALA A 281 -0.79 -9.63 -7.10
CA ALA A 281 -0.07 -8.36 -6.94
C ALA A 281 -1.02 -7.17 -6.68
N ALA A 282 -2.17 -7.12 -7.37
CA ALA A 282 -3.18 -6.09 -7.16
C ALA A 282 -3.80 -6.18 -5.76
N LEU A 283 -4.03 -7.39 -5.25
CA LEU A 283 -4.47 -7.61 -3.87
C LEU A 283 -3.41 -7.15 -2.87
N ALA A 284 -2.12 -7.46 -3.11
CA ALA A 284 -1.00 -7.02 -2.28
C ALA A 284 -0.92 -5.48 -2.23
N MET A 285 -1.07 -4.81 -3.36
CA MET A 285 -1.10 -3.35 -3.44
C MET A 285 -2.27 -2.77 -2.65
N ASP A 286 -3.46 -3.34 -2.78
CA ASP A 286 -4.63 -2.89 -2.04
C ASP A 286 -4.45 -3.07 -0.53
N MET A 287 -3.82 -4.14 -0.08
CA MET A 287 -3.59 -4.42 1.34
C MET A 287 -2.37 -3.71 1.92
N ASN A 288 -1.57 -3.00 1.11
CA ASN A 288 -0.22 -2.53 1.47
C ASN A 288 0.61 -3.68 2.06
N ALA A 289 0.56 -4.81 1.38
CA ALA A 289 1.18 -6.05 1.80
C ALA A 289 2.63 -6.14 1.32
N SER A 290 3.49 -6.82 2.10
CA SER A 290 4.87 -7.11 1.75
C SER A 290 5.10 -8.62 1.61
N GLU A 291 6.17 -8.98 0.94
CA GLU A 291 6.61 -10.36 0.78
C GLU A 291 7.12 -10.91 2.12
N PRO A 292 6.55 -12.02 2.64
CA PRO A 292 7.07 -12.68 3.83
C PRO A 292 8.30 -13.54 3.51
N VAL A 293 9.26 -13.58 4.43
CA VAL A 293 10.40 -14.48 4.36
C VAL A 293 10.03 -15.83 4.94
N PHE A 294 10.12 -16.89 4.14
CA PHE A 294 9.80 -18.25 4.60
C PHE A 294 11.02 -19.00 5.18
N ASN A 295 10.80 -19.69 6.30
CA ASN A 295 11.76 -20.58 6.93
C ASN A 295 11.15 -21.97 7.22
N THR A 296 12.03 -22.96 7.45
CA THR A 296 11.67 -24.34 7.81
C THR A 296 11.97 -24.65 9.28
N GLU A 297 12.30 -23.64 10.08
CA GLU A 297 12.69 -23.77 11.48
C GLU A 297 11.53 -23.57 12.45
N GLY A 298 10.33 -23.40 11.93
CA GLY A 298 9.12 -23.17 12.71
C GLY A 298 9.05 -21.77 13.34
N ARG A 299 9.76 -20.76 12.80
CA ARG A 299 9.76 -19.40 13.34
C ARG A 299 8.72 -18.53 12.65
N ILE A 300 7.94 -17.84 13.46
CA ILE A 300 7.03 -16.76 13.04
C ILE A 300 7.54 -15.48 13.69
N ARG A 301 7.79 -14.44 12.87
CA ARG A 301 8.10 -13.08 13.32
C ARG A 301 7.34 -12.08 12.46
N LEU A 302 6.16 -11.72 12.90
CA LEU A 302 5.32 -10.72 12.22
C LEU A 302 5.58 -9.35 12.81
N ARG A 303 5.91 -8.40 11.95
CA ARG A 303 6.19 -7.00 12.32
C ARG A 303 5.05 -6.11 11.85
N GLN A 304 4.40 -5.42 12.78
CA GLN A 304 3.25 -4.54 12.52
C GLN A 304 2.19 -5.18 11.60
N ALA A 305 1.90 -6.43 11.85
CA ALA A 305 0.93 -7.19 11.08
C ALA A 305 -0.50 -6.68 11.34
N ARG A 306 -1.28 -6.57 10.30
CA ARG A 306 -2.69 -6.18 10.37
C ARG A 306 -3.58 -7.30 9.86
N HIS A 307 -4.75 -7.42 10.47
CA HIS A 307 -5.73 -8.39 10.00
C HIS A 307 -6.30 -7.92 8.64
N PRO A 308 -6.17 -8.71 7.56
CA PRO A 308 -6.50 -8.26 6.20
C PRO A 308 -7.98 -7.95 5.96
N LEU A 309 -8.88 -8.53 6.75
CA LEU A 309 -10.33 -8.33 6.64
C LEU A 309 -10.87 -7.17 7.49
N ILE A 310 -10.01 -6.48 8.23
CA ILE A 310 -10.37 -5.28 8.99
C ILE A 310 -9.97 -4.05 8.17
N ASP A 311 -10.82 -3.03 8.18
CA ASP A 311 -10.52 -1.75 7.51
C ASP A 311 -9.12 -1.23 7.90
N LYS A 312 -8.31 -0.86 6.93
CA LYS A 312 -6.91 -0.44 7.10
C LYS A 312 -6.73 0.71 8.10
N LYS A 313 -7.72 1.61 8.21
CA LYS A 313 -7.69 2.75 9.13
C LYS A 313 -8.04 2.36 10.57
N LYS A 314 -8.72 1.23 10.74
CA LYS A 314 -9.16 0.70 12.04
C LYS A 314 -8.27 -0.43 12.53
N ALA A 315 -7.61 -1.15 11.64
CA ALA A 315 -6.74 -2.25 11.99
C ALA A 315 -5.49 -1.75 12.74
N VAL A 316 -5.39 -2.09 14.01
CA VAL A 316 -4.20 -1.80 14.82
C VAL A 316 -3.11 -2.83 14.47
N PRO A 317 -1.89 -2.38 14.17
CA PRO A 317 -0.80 -3.29 13.87
C PRO A 317 -0.30 -3.99 15.14
N ILE A 318 0.00 -5.28 15.02
CA ILE A 318 0.52 -6.10 16.10
C ILE A 318 1.87 -6.71 15.72
N ASP A 319 2.76 -6.84 16.71
CA ASP A 319 4.03 -7.54 16.60
C ASP A 319 3.88 -8.91 17.26
N ILE A 320 4.19 -9.99 16.52
CA ILE A 320 4.07 -11.36 17.02
C ILE A 320 5.35 -12.12 16.71
N ARG A 321 5.80 -12.89 17.68
CA ARG A 321 6.90 -13.86 17.54
C ARG A 321 6.51 -15.20 18.16
N LEU A 322 6.93 -16.30 17.54
CA LEU A 322 6.74 -17.67 18.00
C LEU A 322 7.82 -18.54 17.35
N GLY A 323 8.34 -19.50 18.08
CA GLY A 323 9.31 -20.46 17.56
C GLY A 323 10.78 -20.04 17.67
N ASP A 324 11.09 -18.94 18.40
CA ASP A 324 12.45 -18.55 18.77
C ASP A 324 12.78 -19.02 20.19
N ASP A 325 12.42 -18.18 21.18
CA ASP A 325 12.67 -18.44 22.60
C ASP A 325 11.57 -19.32 23.22
N PHE A 326 10.42 -19.40 22.59
CA PHE A 326 9.25 -20.14 23.03
C PHE A 326 8.47 -20.70 21.82
N ASP A 327 7.84 -21.83 22.00
CA ASP A 327 7.00 -22.52 21.02
C ASP A 327 5.50 -22.44 21.35
N LEU A 328 5.15 -21.94 22.54
CA LEU A 328 3.80 -21.77 23.00
C LEU A 328 3.56 -20.36 23.53
N LEU A 329 2.53 -19.69 23.01
CA LEU A 329 2.11 -18.34 23.43
C LEU A 329 0.72 -18.36 24.02
N VAL A 330 0.60 -17.98 25.30
CA VAL A 330 -0.68 -17.85 26.03
C VAL A 330 -1.13 -16.39 26.05
N ILE A 331 -2.20 -16.06 25.36
CA ILE A 331 -2.72 -14.70 25.25
C ILE A 331 -3.86 -14.51 26.25
N THR A 332 -3.72 -13.54 27.13
CA THR A 332 -4.70 -13.23 28.20
C THR A 332 -5.27 -11.81 28.02
N GLY A 333 -6.30 -11.48 28.78
CA GLY A 333 -6.96 -10.17 28.73
C GLY A 333 -8.46 -10.24 28.42
N PRO A 334 -9.16 -9.10 28.33
CA PRO A 334 -10.61 -9.07 28.08
C PRO A 334 -10.95 -9.53 26.65
N ASN A 335 -12.16 -10.09 26.45
CA ASN A 335 -12.62 -10.57 25.14
C ASN A 335 -12.65 -9.48 24.08
N THR A 336 -12.97 -8.26 24.46
CA THR A 336 -12.99 -7.08 23.60
C THR A 336 -11.58 -6.59 23.21
N GLY A 337 -10.51 -7.13 23.81
CA GLY A 337 -9.13 -6.66 23.64
C GLY A 337 -8.47 -7.07 22.33
N GLY A 338 -9.06 -7.98 21.55
CA GLY A 338 -8.51 -8.41 20.26
C GLY A 338 -7.75 -9.74 20.28
N LYS A 339 -7.89 -10.56 21.33
CA LYS A 339 -7.27 -11.90 21.47
C LYS A 339 -7.55 -12.79 20.25
N THR A 340 -8.82 -13.02 19.95
CA THR A 340 -9.28 -13.81 18.79
C THR A 340 -8.78 -13.26 17.47
N VAL A 341 -8.74 -11.93 17.34
CA VAL A 341 -8.21 -11.25 16.13
C VAL A 341 -6.72 -11.52 15.98
N SER A 342 -5.95 -11.53 17.07
CA SER A 342 -4.52 -11.84 17.02
C SER A 342 -4.25 -13.27 16.55
N LEU A 343 -5.01 -14.26 17.07
CA LEU A 343 -4.96 -15.67 16.61
C LEU A 343 -5.30 -15.77 15.12
N LYS A 344 -6.45 -15.19 14.73
CA LYS A 344 -6.88 -15.18 13.32
C LYS A 344 -5.86 -14.52 12.41
N THR A 345 -5.22 -13.44 12.87
CA THR A 345 -4.18 -12.77 12.09
C THR A 345 -3.02 -13.71 11.77
N VAL A 346 -2.46 -14.37 12.78
CA VAL A 346 -1.33 -15.31 12.57
C VAL A 346 -1.72 -16.44 11.64
N GLY A 347 -2.84 -17.12 11.93
CA GLY A 347 -3.28 -18.24 11.11
C GLY A 347 -3.60 -17.86 9.68
N LEU A 348 -4.31 -16.76 9.47
CA LEU A 348 -4.70 -16.29 8.15
C LEU A 348 -3.49 -15.81 7.33
N LEU A 349 -2.56 -15.05 7.94
CA LEU A 349 -1.35 -14.61 7.24
C LEU A 349 -0.44 -15.77 6.88
N THR A 350 -0.36 -16.80 7.72
CA THR A 350 0.36 -18.04 7.41
C THR A 350 -0.23 -18.73 6.18
N ILE A 351 -1.54 -18.93 6.13
CA ILE A 351 -2.22 -19.53 4.98
C ILE A 351 -2.06 -18.67 3.73
N MET A 352 -2.22 -17.34 3.84
CA MET A 352 -2.01 -16.42 2.72
C MET A 352 -0.57 -16.51 2.18
N GLY A 353 0.42 -16.45 3.08
CA GLY A 353 1.82 -16.55 2.67
C GLY A 353 2.13 -17.85 1.94
N GLN A 354 1.65 -19.00 2.44
CA GLN A 354 1.83 -20.32 1.81
C GLN A 354 1.05 -20.46 0.48
N SER A 355 0.09 -19.57 0.23
CA SER A 355 -0.61 -19.48 -1.06
C SER A 355 0.06 -18.51 -2.06
N GLY A 356 1.27 -18.03 -1.79
CA GLY A 356 1.97 -17.07 -2.64
C GLY A 356 1.40 -15.65 -2.60
N LEU A 357 0.53 -15.34 -1.60
CA LEU A 357 0.02 -14.00 -1.37
C LEU A 357 0.97 -13.23 -0.45
N HIS A 358 1.19 -11.95 -0.73
CA HIS A 358 1.85 -11.05 0.21
C HIS A 358 0.95 -10.79 1.42
N ILE A 359 1.54 -10.45 2.55
CA ILE A 359 0.84 -10.25 3.81
C ILE A 359 0.88 -8.78 4.26
N PRO A 360 -0.19 -8.23 4.86
CA PRO A 360 -0.22 -6.87 5.38
C PRO A 360 0.60 -6.73 6.68
N ALA A 361 1.93 -6.80 6.54
CA ALA A 361 2.92 -6.66 7.58
C ALA A 361 4.12 -5.87 7.05
N LEU A 362 5.03 -5.42 7.92
CA LEU A 362 6.26 -4.78 7.46
C LEU A 362 7.21 -5.77 6.80
N ASP A 363 8.06 -5.23 5.92
CA ASP A 363 9.16 -5.97 5.29
C ASP A 363 9.97 -6.77 6.31
N ARG A 364 10.51 -7.91 5.86
CA ARG A 364 11.25 -8.87 6.68
C ARG A 364 10.42 -9.48 7.80
N SER A 365 9.11 -9.54 7.64
CA SER A 365 8.28 -10.44 8.44
C SER A 365 8.55 -11.88 8.03
N GLU A 366 8.75 -12.77 9.01
CA GLU A 366 9.06 -14.16 8.78
C GLU A 366 7.85 -15.05 9.05
N LEU A 367 7.62 -16.03 8.19
CA LEU A 367 6.65 -17.10 8.37
C LEU A 367 7.32 -18.45 8.27
N ALA A 368 6.90 -19.38 9.12
CA ALA A 368 7.31 -20.76 8.99
C ALA A 368 6.46 -21.50 7.95
N LEU A 369 7.05 -22.51 7.35
CA LEU A 369 6.34 -23.49 6.56
C LEU A 369 5.65 -24.49 7.49
N PHE A 370 4.33 -24.54 7.44
CA PHE A 370 3.53 -25.52 8.15
C PHE A 370 2.86 -26.50 7.21
N ARG A 371 2.89 -27.77 7.56
CA ARG A 371 2.20 -28.82 6.84
C ARG A 371 0.69 -28.75 7.12
N GLU A 372 0.34 -28.49 8.41
CA GLU A 372 -1.03 -28.34 8.86
C GLU A 372 -1.20 -27.11 9.74
N VAL A 373 -2.36 -26.46 9.60
CA VAL A 373 -2.82 -25.40 10.49
C VAL A 373 -4.13 -25.87 11.12
N TYR A 374 -4.16 -25.95 12.43
CA TYR A 374 -5.35 -26.30 13.20
C TYR A 374 -5.86 -25.04 13.90
N ALA A 375 -7.15 -24.80 13.80
CA ALA A 375 -7.79 -23.63 14.42
C ALA A 375 -9.10 -24.05 15.06
N ASP A 376 -9.16 -23.93 16.38
CA ASP A 376 -10.39 -24.03 17.18
C ASP A 376 -10.77 -22.62 17.61
N ILE A 377 -11.43 -21.89 16.71
CA ILE A 377 -11.78 -20.48 16.83
C ILE A 377 -13.24 -20.29 16.44
N GLY A 378 -14.00 -19.64 17.30
CA GLY A 378 -15.39 -19.23 17.07
C GLY A 378 -16.40 -20.00 17.92
N ASP A 379 -17.50 -19.32 18.25
CA ASP A 379 -18.66 -19.92 18.90
C ASP A 379 -19.46 -20.73 17.88
N GLU A 380 -19.48 -22.04 17.99
CA GLU A 380 -20.43 -22.88 17.26
C GLU A 380 -21.85 -22.70 17.86
N GLN A 381 -22.37 -21.48 17.91
CA GLN A 381 -23.75 -21.17 18.33
C GLN A 381 -24.77 -21.51 17.22
N SER A 382 -24.59 -22.60 16.50
CA SER A 382 -25.65 -23.08 15.63
C SER A 382 -26.67 -23.86 16.47
N ILE A 383 -27.90 -23.35 16.49
CA ILE A 383 -29.08 -23.97 17.17
C ILE A 383 -29.31 -25.42 16.70
N GLU A 384 -28.69 -25.85 15.62
CA GLU A 384 -28.85 -27.19 15.02
C GLU A 384 -27.92 -28.26 15.61
N GLN A 385 -26.91 -27.91 16.41
CA GLN A 385 -26.02 -28.89 17.06
C GLN A 385 -26.32 -28.98 18.57
N SER A 386 -26.88 -30.07 18.98
CA SER A 386 -27.29 -30.40 20.37
C SER A 386 -26.13 -30.71 21.33
N LEU A 387 -24.88 -30.56 20.90
CA LEU A 387 -23.67 -30.73 21.73
C LEU A 387 -23.38 -29.43 22.47
N SER A 388 -23.01 -29.52 23.76
CA SER A 388 -22.55 -28.35 24.50
C SER A 388 -21.30 -27.75 23.83
N THR A 389 -21.11 -26.43 23.91
CA THR A 389 -19.98 -25.71 23.36
C THR A 389 -18.64 -26.37 23.73
N PHE A 390 -18.52 -26.81 25.01
CA PHE A 390 -17.35 -27.55 25.51
C PHE A 390 -17.08 -28.85 24.75
N SER A 391 -18.14 -29.66 24.49
CA SER A 391 -17.98 -30.95 23.79
C SER A 391 -17.53 -30.77 22.36
N SER A 392 -17.98 -29.71 21.66
CA SER A 392 -17.56 -29.37 20.30
C SER A 392 -16.08 -29.00 20.24
N HIS A 393 -15.63 -28.12 21.16
CA HIS A 393 -14.23 -27.75 21.29
C HIS A 393 -13.34 -28.96 21.59
N MET A 394 -13.75 -29.81 22.58
CA MET A 394 -12.99 -31.00 22.92
C MET A 394 -12.89 -32.01 21.77
N THR A 395 -13.94 -32.14 20.96
CA THR A 395 -13.89 -32.99 19.75
C THR A 395 -12.86 -32.50 18.75
N ASN A 396 -12.76 -31.20 18.55
CA ASN A 396 -11.72 -30.60 17.70
C ASN A 396 -10.33 -30.82 18.29
N VAL A 397 -10.14 -30.54 19.59
CA VAL A 397 -8.88 -30.75 20.32
C VAL A 397 -8.42 -32.21 20.20
N VAL A 398 -9.29 -33.17 20.44
CA VAL A 398 -8.97 -34.61 20.29
C VAL A 398 -8.52 -34.94 18.85
N SER A 399 -9.15 -34.33 17.86
CA SER A 399 -8.75 -34.51 16.46
C SER A 399 -7.36 -33.93 16.20
N PHE A 400 -7.04 -32.75 16.76
CA PHE A 400 -5.74 -32.09 16.59
C PHE A 400 -4.62 -32.89 17.26
N LEU A 401 -4.82 -33.30 18.51
CA LEU A 401 -3.82 -34.09 19.27
C LEU A 401 -3.47 -35.45 18.61
N LYS A 402 -4.35 -36.00 17.78
CA LYS A 402 -4.06 -37.22 17.00
C LYS A 402 -3.20 -37.01 15.77
N SER A 403 -3.17 -35.80 15.23
CA SER A 403 -2.64 -35.54 13.88
C SER A 403 -1.59 -34.43 13.84
N ALA A 404 -1.52 -33.58 14.87
CA ALA A 404 -0.56 -32.50 14.94
C ALA A 404 0.85 -33.03 15.20
N ASP A 405 1.82 -32.42 14.55
CA ASP A 405 3.27 -32.72 14.65
C ASP A 405 4.05 -31.39 14.73
N GLN A 406 5.39 -31.46 14.72
CA GLN A 406 6.29 -30.30 14.81
C GLN A 406 6.13 -29.35 13.62
N ASP A 407 5.62 -29.82 12.49
CA ASP A 407 5.33 -29.01 11.28
C ASP A 407 3.90 -28.45 11.29
N SER A 408 3.26 -28.44 12.46
CA SER A 408 1.89 -27.96 12.64
C SER A 408 1.84 -26.66 13.43
N LEU A 409 0.88 -25.78 13.07
CA LEU A 409 0.48 -24.60 13.85
C LEU A 409 -0.89 -24.84 14.46
N VAL A 410 -1.00 -24.72 15.78
CA VAL A 410 -2.24 -24.95 16.53
C VAL A 410 -2.72 -23.65 17.18
N LEU A 411 -3.97 -23.30 16.95
CA LEU A 411 -4.60 -22.06 17.41
C LEU A 411 -5.87 -22.38 18.21
N PHE A 412 -5.87 -22.03 19.49
CA PHE A 412 -7.02 -22.22 20.39
C PHE A 412 -7.59 -20.88 20.85
N ASP A 413 -8.87 -20.68 20.67
CA ASP A 413 -9.59 -19.56 21.26
C ASP A 413 -10.39 -20.04 22.48
N GLU A 414 -10.20 -19.38 23.64
CA GLU A 414 -10.84 -19.68 24.92
C GLU A 414 -10.71 -21.16 25.36
N LEU A 415 -9.50 -21.72 25.27
CA LEU A 415 -9.24 -23.10 25.60
C LEU A 415 -9.70 -23.44 27.03
N GLY A 416 -10.52 -24.50 27.16
CA GLY A 416 -11.08 -24.96 28.41
C GLY A 416 -12.39 -24.28 28.85
N ALA A 417 -12.88 -23.30 28.09
CA ALA A 417 -14.15 -22.62 28.39
C ALA A 417 -15.38 -23.57 28.25
N GLY A 418 -16.44 -23.23 28.94
CA GLY A 418 -17.73 -23.95 28.85
C GLY A 418 -17.91 -25.13 29.81
N THR A 419 -16.98 -25.32 30.76
CA THR A 419 -17.10 -26.29 31.88
C THR A 419 -16.76 -25.62 33.21
N ASP A 420 -16.66 -26.42 34.30
CA ASP A 420 -16.17 -25.91 35.58
C ASP A 420 -14.80 -25.23 35.40
N PRO A 421 -14.59 -24.02 35.92
CA PRO A 421 -13.34 -23.24 35.69
C PRO A 421 -12.10 -24.00 36.15
N THR A 422 -12.13 -24.73 37.26
CA THR A 422 -10.99 -25.47 37.78
C THR A 422 -10.64 -26.67 36.89
N GLU A 423 -11.66 -27.41 36.45
CA GLU A 423 -11.49 -28.54 35.53
C GLU A 423 -11.04 -28.04 34.15
N GLY A 424 -11.63 -26.96 33.66
CA GLY A 424 -11.29 -26.34 32.38
C GLY A 424 -9.84 -25.87 32.34
N ALA A 425 -9.36 -25.19 33.39
CA ALA A 425 -7.99 -24.74 33.52
C ALA A 425 -7.00 -25.92 33.58
N ALA A 426 -7.30 -26.97 34.37
CA ALA A 426 -6.47 -28.15 34.47
C ALA A 426 -6.35 -28.91 33.14
N LEU A 427 -7.44 -29.07 32.40
CA LEU A 427 -7.45 -29.68 31.08
C LEU A 427 -6.65 -28.82 30.07
N ALA A 428 -6.84 -27.50 30.07
CA ALA A 428 -6.11 -26.61 29.20
C ALA A 428 -4.58 -26.68 29.43
N ILE A 429 -4.15 -26.67 30.70
CA ILE A 429 -2.71 -26.82 31.04
C ILE A 429 -2.19 -28.18 30.54
N ALA A 430 -2.94 -29.28 30.76
CA ALA A 430 -2.50 -30.59 30.31
C ALA A 430 -2.39 -30.71 28.79
N ILE A 431 -3.33 -30.12 28.04
CA ILE A 431 -3.31 -30.08 26.58
C ILE A 431 -2.12 -29.25 26.07
N LEU A 432 -1.91 -28.06 26.63
CA LEU A 432 -0.82 -27.16 26.24
C LEU A 432 0.54 -27.75 26.59
N SER A 433 0.68 -28.40 27.77
CA SER A 433 1.92 -29.07 28.13
C SER A 433 2.26 -30.21 27.17
N HIS A 434 1.27 -31.00 26.77
CA HIS A 434 1.48 -32.07 25.79
C HIS A 434 1.96 -31.54 24.43
N LEU A 435 1.36 -30.47 23.92
CA LEU A 435 1.78 -29.85 22.66
C LEU A 435 3.18 -29.21 22.76
N HIS A 436 3.46 -28.58 23.88
CA HIS A 436 4.77 -28.01 24.18
C HIS A 436 5.88 -29.08 24.27
N GLU A 437 5.64 -30.19 24.98
CA GLU A 437 6.57 -31.31 25.06
C GLU A 437 6.91 -31.91 23.69
N GLN A 438 5.98 -31.81 22.74
CA GLN A 438 6.18 -32.25 21.35
C GLN A 438 6.80 -31.16 20.44
N GLY A 439 7.03 -29.96 20.96
CA GLY A 439 7.58 -28.84 20.20
C GLY A 439 6.65 -28.29 19.13
N ILE A 440 5.34 -28.45 19.29
CA ILE A 440 4.31 -27.98 18.33
C ILE A 440 4.05 -26.49 18.55
N ARG A 441 4.13 -25.69 17.47
CA ARG A 441 3.87 -24.25 17.54
C ARG A 441 2.43 -23.98 17.89
N THR A 442 2.21 -23.41 19.08
CA THR A 442 0.84 -23.26 19.64
C THR A 442 0.57 -21.83 20.12
N MET A 443 -0.59 -21.30 19.80
CA MET A 443 -1.10 -20.08 20.40
C MET A 443 -2.47 -20.36 21.00
N ALA A 444 -2.69 -19.95 22.25
CA ALA A 444 -3.93 -20.14 22.95
C ALA A 444 -4.40 -18.85 23.62
N THR A 445 -5.69 -18.56 23.56
CA THR A 445 -6.30 -17.51 24.38
C THR A 445 -7.01 -18.12 25.57
N THR A 446 -7.02 -17.40 26.68
CA THR A 446 -7.68 -17.85 27.90
C THR A 446 -8.08 -16.69 28.81
N HIS A 447 -8.98 -17.00 29.75
CA HIS A 447 -9.33 -16.14 30.89
C HIS A 447 -8.82 -16.67 32.21
N TYR A 448 -8.24 -17.88 32.24
CA TYR A 448 -7.85 -18.56 33.48
C TYR A 448 -6.52 -17.99 34.00
N SER A 449 -6.49 -17.65 35.28
CA SER A 449 -5.27 -17.16 35.96
C SER A 449 -4.22 -18.26 36.10
N GLU A 450 -4.61 -19.52 36.21
CA GLU A 450 -3.74 -20.69 36.31
C GLU A 450 -2.85 -20.83 35.04
N LEU A 451 -3.37 -20.52 33.87
CA LEU A 451 -2.59 -20.56 32.63
C LEU A 451 -1.56 -19.43 32.55
N LYS A 452 -1.81 -18.28 33.19
CA LYS A 452 -0.81 -17.22 33.33
C LYS A 452 0.38 -17.71 34.18
N ILE A 453 0.07 -18.40 35.29
CA ILE A 453 1.09 -18.98 36.17
C ILE A 453 1.87 -20.07 35.45
N TYR A 454 1.16 -20.97 34.75
CA TYR A 454 1.79 -22.00 33.92
C TYR A 454 2.81 -21.41 32.94
N ALA A 455 2.44 -20.36 32.21
CA ALA A 455 3.33 -19.73 31.25
C ALA A 455 4.49 -18.96 31.89
N LEU A 456 4.36 -18.48 33.15
CA LEU A 456 5.48 -17.86 33.88
C LEU A 456 6.46 -18.88 34.44
N SER A 457 5.99 -20.10 34.76
CA SER A 457 6.77 -21.15 35.41
C SER A 457 7.39 -22.16 34.46
N THR A 458 6.96 -22.19 33.19
CA THR A 458 7.38 -23.20 32.22
C THR A 458 8.31 -22.58 31.17
N PRO A 459 9.60 -22.97 31.11
CA PRO A 459 10.51 -22.51 30.05
C PRO A 459 9.99 -22.90 28.66
N GLY A 460 10.05 -22.01 27.68
CA GLY A 460 9.54 -22.24 26.33
C GLY A 460 8.05 -21.92 26.16
N VAL A 461 7.37 -21.52 27.23
CA VAL A 461 6.00 -20.99 27.20
C VAL A 461 6.04 -19.50 27.56
N GLU A 462 5.37 -18.67 26.80
CA GLU A 462 5.37 -17.21 27.03
C GLU A 462 3.96 -16.67 27.21
N ASN A 463 3.83 -15.66 28.06
CA ASN A 463 2.58 -14.90 28.22
C ASN A 463 2.51 -13.77 27.21
N ALA A 464 1.27 -13.44 26.80
CA ALA A 464 0.98 -12.19 26.13
C ALA A 464 -0.33 -11.60 26.66
N CYS A 465 -0.48 -10.29 26.57
CA CYS A 465 -1.75 -9.64 26.84
C CYS A 465 -2.16 -8.68 25.71
N CYS A 466 -3.47 -8.56 25.54
CA CYS A 466 -4.04 -7.47 24.76
C CYS A 466 -4.20 -6.25 25.68
N GLU A 467 -3.51 -5.18 25.35
CA GLU A 467 -3.53 -3.93 26.11
C GLU A 467 -4.93 -3.33 26.15
N PHE A 468 -5.36 -2.91 27.33
CA PHE A 468 -6.66 -2.28 27.56
C PHE A 468 -6.46 -0.98 28.30
N ASP A 469 -6.97 0.10 27.75
CA ASP A 469 -6.94 1.41 28.41
C ASP A 469 -8.09 1.53 29.42
N VAL A 470 -7.73 1.48 30.68
CA VAL A 470 -8.66 1.59 31.80
C VAL A 470 -9.22 3.01 31.95
N GLU A 471 -8.48 4.05 31.47
CA GLU A 471 -8.95 5.44 31.56
C GLU A 471 -10.09 5.71 30.58
N THR A 472 -9.97 5.23 29.36
CA THR A 472 -10.96 5.43 28.29
C THR A 472 -12.00 4.30 28.21
N LEU A 473 -11.83 3.20 28.92
CA LEU A 473 -12.57 1.94 28.80
C LEU A 473 -12.58 1.39 27.37
N ARG A 474 -11.48 1.56 26.64
CA ARG A 474 -11.35 1.12 25.25
C ARG A 474 -10.18 0.17 25.10
N PRO A 475 -10.31 -0.88 24.28
CA PRO A 475 -9.18 -1.70 23.90
C PRO A 475 -8.24 -0.88 23.00
N THR A 476 -6.93 -0.98 23.24
CA THR A 476 -5.93 -0.43 22.32
C THR A 476 -5.62 -1.38 21.17
N TYR A 477 -6.02 -2.64 21.30
CA TYR A 477 -5.75 -3.76 20.39
C TYR A 477 -4.24 -4.07 20.18
N ARG A 478 -3.36 -3.52 21.00
CA ARG A 478 -1.94 -3.84 20.98
C ARG A 478 -1.69 -5.15 21.72
N LEU A 479 -0.85 -6.00 21.14
CA LEU A 479 -0.40 -7.24 21.77
C LEU A 479 0.97 -7.02 22.41
N LEU A 480 1.06 -7.29 23.72
CA LEU A 480 2.28 -7.17 24.51
C LEU A 480 2.75 -8.59 24.89
N ILE A 481 3.82 -9.07 24.27
CA ILE A 481 4.39 -10.40 24.54
C ILE A 481 5.31 -10.32 25.75
N GLY A 482 5.20 -11.33 26.63
CA GLY A 482 5.96 -11.49 27.85
C GLY A 482 5.35 -10.77 29.04
N VAL A 483 4.11 -10.31 28.90
CA VAL A 483 3.32 -9.73 30.00
C VAL A 483 2.05 -10.51 30.14
N PRO A 484 1.76 -11.10 31.31
CA PRO A 484 0.46 -11.68 31.57
C PRO A 484 -0.60 -10.58 31.70
N GLY A 485 -1.78 -10.80 31.13
CA GLY A 485 -2.86 -9.83 31.17
C GLY A 485 -3.49 -9.69 32.56
N LYS A 486 -3.80 -8.47 32.93
CA LYS A 486 -4.48 -8.12 34.16
C LYS A 486 -5.99 -8.26 34.02
N SER A 487 -6.64 -8.67 35.09
CA SER A 487 -8.10 -8.58 35.21
C SER A 487 -8.50 -7.12 35.56
N ASN A 488 -9.28 -6.49 34.69
CA ASN A 488 -9.72 -5.11 34.88
C ASN A 488 -11.22 -5.04 35.25
N ALA A 489 -11.85 -6.18 35.67
CA ALA A 489 -13.28 -6.26 35.88
C ALA A 489 -13.78 -5.23 36.90
N PHE A 490 -13.12 -5.07 38.03
CA PHE A 490 -13.49 -4.10 39.07
C PHE A 490 -13.35 -2.65 38.61
N ALA A 491 -12.24 -2.31 37.95
CA ALA A 491 -12.01 -0.97 37.42
C ALA A 491 -13.02 -0.59 36.34
N ILE A 492 -13.36 -1.54 35.48
CA ILE A 492 -14.38 -1.36 34.45
C ILE A 492 -15.76 -1.19 35.10
N SER A 493 -16.12 -2.04 36.08
CA SER A 493 -17.41 -2.00 36.77
C SER A 493 -17.61 -0.68 37.52
N SER A 494 -16.60 -0.20 38.24
CA SER A 494 -16.62 1.10 38.93
C SER A 494 -16.89 2.24 37.94
N LYS A 495 -16.16 2.28 36.82
CA LYS A 495 -16.36 3.30 35.80
C LYS A 495 -17.69 3.23 35.07
N LEU A 496 -18.28 2.05 34.95
CA LEU A 496 -19.63 1.85 34.42
C LEU A 496 -20.72 2.25 35.42
N GLY A 497 -20.36 2.58 36.66
CA GLY A 497 -21.26 3.09 37.68
C GLY A 497 -21.76 2.05 38.66
N LEU A 498 -21.11 0.87 38.74
CA LEU A 498 -21.40 -0.07 39.83
C LEU A 498 -20.97 0.55 41.15
N PRO A 499 -21.86 0.62 42.18
CA PRO A 499 -21.52 1.23 43.47
C PRO A 499 -20.32 0.57 44.14
N ASP A 500 -19.42 1.38 44.69
CA ASP A 500 -18.17 0.92 45.28
C ASP A 500 -18.37 -0.11 46.41
N PHE A 501 -19.43 0.01 47.22
CA PHE A 501 -19.72 -0.96 48.26
C PHE A 501 -19.99 -2.39 47.72
N ILE A 502 -20.48 -2.53 46.48
CA ILE A 502 -20.67 -3.83 45.83
C ILE A 502 -19.31 -4.37 45.37
N ILE A 503 -18.48 -3.48 44.82
CA ILE A 503 -17.11 -3.82 44.39
C ILE A 503 -16.28 -4.27 45.59
N ASP A 504 -16.36 -3.55 46.71
CA ASP A 504 -15.62 -3.87 47.94
C ASP A 504 -16.06 -5.23 48.49
N LYS A 505 -17.38 -5.50 48.54
CA LYS A 505 -17.88 -6.80 48.88
C LYS A 505 -17.42 -7.92 47.94
N ALA A 506 -17.29 -7.63 46.66
CA ALA A 506 -16.81 -8.62 45.70
C ALA A 506 -15.32 -8.90 45.90
N LYS A 507 -14.51 -7.89 46.22
CA LYS A 507 -13.10 -8.05 46.57
C LYS A 507 -12.91 -8.92 47.82
N GLU A 508 -13.73 -8.74 48.84
CA GLU A 508 -13.71 -9.58 50.07
C GLU A 508 -13.92 -11.08 49.79
N GLN A 509 -14.49 -11.44 48.63
CA GLN A 509 -14.70 -12.85 48.24
C GLN A 509 -13.50 -13.45 47.49
N ILE A 510 -12.51 -12.64 47.13
CA ILE A 510 -11.28 -13.09 46.46
C ILE A 510 -10.26 -13.48 47.53
N SER A 511 -9.51 -14.57 47.31
CA SER A 511 -8.48 -15.01 48.25
C SER A 511 -7.32 -13.99 48.32
N GLU A 512 -6.70 -13.82 49.52
CA GLU A 512 -5.53 -12.98 49.72
C GLU A 512 -4.35 -13.37 48.79
N GLN A 513 -4.24 -14.62 48.38
CA GLN A 513 -3.22 -15.11 47.45
C GLN A 513 -3.46 -14.63 46.02
N ASP A 514 -4.72 -14.58 45.57
CA ASP A 514 -5.07 -14.10 44.25
C ASP A 514 -4.91 -12.58 44.16
N GLU A 515 -5.21 -11.83 45.22
CA GLU A 515 -5.04 -10.39 45.28
C GLU A 515 -3.54 -10.01 45.25
N SER A 516 -2.69 -10.67 46.04
CA SER A 516 -1.22 -10.47 46.04
C SER A 516 -0.59 -10.80 44.68
N PHE A 517 -1.09 -11.82 43.99
CA PHE A 517 -0.60 -12.21 42.66
C PHE A 517 -0.99 -11.17 41.59
N GLU A 518 -2.24 -10.69 41.59
CA GLU A 518 -2.70 -9.63 40.67
C GLU A 518 -1.94 -8.30 40.88
N ASP A 519 -1.53 -7.98 42.11
CA ASP A 519 -0.69 -6.79 42.41
C ASP A 519 0.72 -6.92 41.85
N VAL A 520 1.35 -8.11 41.95
CA VAL A 520 2.64 -8.38 41.35
C VAL A 520 2.54 -8.33 39.83
N LEU A 521 1.49 -8.89 39.24
CA LEU A 521 1.23 -8.79 37.80
C LEU A 521 1.07 -7.35 37.34
N THR A 522 0.40 -6.53 38.15
CA THR A 522 0.21 -5.09 37.90
C THR A 522 1.57 -4.36 37.83
N SER A 523 2.44 -4.61 38.75
CA SER A 523 3.78 -4.00 38.80
C SER A 523 4.65 -4.45 37.61
N LEU A 524 4.58 -5.73 37.23
CA LEU A 524 5.28 -6.29 36.06
C LEU A 524 4.76 -5.70 34.76
N GLU A 525 3.45 -5.58 34.58
CA GLU A 525 2.83 -4.97 33.40
C GLU A 525 3.24 -3.51 33.23
N GLN A 526 3.16 -2.70 34.30
CA GLN A 526 3.59 -1.31 34.28
C GLN A 526 5.08 -1.14 33.93
N SER A 527 5.93 -1.96 34.51
CA SER A 527 7.37 -1.94 34.24
C SER A 527 7.67 -2.30 32.79
N ARG A 528 6.96 -3.27 32.25
CA ARG A 528 7.19 -3.75 30.88
C ARG A 528 6.57 -2.86 29.81
N VAL A 529 5.38 -2.28 30.05
CA VAL A 529 4.82 -1.21 29.20
C VAL A 529 5.80 -0.04 29.09
N THR A 530 6.46 0.31 30.20
CA THR A 530 7.50 1.33 30.19
C THR A 530 8.69 0.92 29.33
N ILE A 531 9.18 -0.31 29.48
CA ILE A 531 10.30 -0.88 28.71
C ILE A 531 9.95 -0.95 27.21
N GLU A 532 8.74 -1.36 26.87
CA GLU A 532 8.29 -1.46 25.46
C GLU A 532 8.21 -0.08 24.80
N ASN A 533 7.68 0.90 25.52
CA ASN A 533 7.65 2.29 25.03
C ASN A 533 9.07 2.87 24.86
N GLU A 534 9.97 2.59 25.79
CA GLU A 534 11.38 2.98 25.67
C GLU A 534 12.08 2.27 24.49
N ARG A 535 11.80 0.99 24.26
CA ARG A 535 12.30 0.24 23.09
C ARG A 535 11.78 0.81 21.76
N ALA A 536 10.50 1.19 21.72
CA ALA A 536 9.92 1.81 20.52
C ALA A 536 10.55 3.18 20.24
N GLU A 537 10.85 3.97 21.28
CA GLU A 537 11.60 5.22 21.14
C GLU A 537 13.04 4.99 20.68
N ILE A 538 13.72 4.01 21.25
CA ILE A 538 15.10 3.62 20.84
C ILE A 538 15.13 3.18 19.38
N ALA A 539 14.15 2.40 18.93
CA ALA A 539 14.04 1.98 17.54
C ALA A 539 13.88 3.17 16.59
N ARG A 540 13.04 4.13 16.93
CA ARG A 540 12.88 5.39 16.18
C ARG A 540 14.16 6.23 16.15
N TYR A 541 14.83 6.35 17.28
CA TYR A 541 16.10 7.07 17.33
C TYR A 541 17.20 6.37 16.52
N LYS A 542 17.22 5.04 16.51
CA LYS A 542 18.17 4.27 15.70
C LYS A 542 17.96 4.49 14.21
N GLU A 543 16.70 4.51 13.75
CA GLU A 543 16.35 4.82 12.37
C GLU A 543 16.76 6.25 11.97
N GLN A 544 16.48 7.23 12.82
CA GLN A 544 16.91 8.62 12.62
C GLN A 544 18.43 8.77 12.56
N VAL A 545 19.15 8.03 13.41
CA VAL A 545 20.62 8.03 13.42
C VAL A 545 21.19 7.41 12.15
N GLU A 546 20.59 6.33 11.64
CA GLU A 546 20.99 5.72 10.36
C GLU A 546 20.74 6.65 9.16
N GLU A 547 19.60 7.32 9.15
CA GLU A 547 19.26 8.29 8.10
C GLU A 547 20.20 9.51 8.14
N LEU A 548 20.51 9.99 9.34
CA LEU A 548 21.45 11.10 9.53
C LEU A 548 22.88 10.71 9.12
N LYS A 549 23.29 9.48 9.42
CA LYS A 549 24.59 8.92 9.04
C LYS A 549 24.72 8.84 7.52
N LYS A 550 23.67 8.35 6.83
CA LYS A 550 23.62 8.33 5.37
C LYS A 550 23.70 9.72 4.75
N SER A 551 22.95 10.67 5.31
CA SER A 551 22.98 12.09 4.87
C SER A 551 24.36 12.75 5.10
N LEU A 552 25.06 12.38 6.19
CA LEU A 552 26.41 12.85 6.43
C LEU A 552 27.41 12.27 5.44
N GLN A 553 27.31 10.99 5.11
CA GLN A 553 28.15 10.31 4.15
C GLN A 553 28.01 10.89 2.75
N GLU A 554 26.77 11.14 2.30
CA GLU A 554 26.50 11.84 1.02
C GLU A 554 27.05 13.27 0.98
N LYS A 555 27.05 13.97 2.12
CA LYS A 555 27.65 15.32 2.21
C LYS A 555 29.16 15.28 2.19
N GLU A 556 29.76 14.28 2.80
CA GLU A 556 31.22 14.07 2.84
C GLU A 556 31.74 13.73 1.45
N GLU A 557 31.08 12.83 0.72
CA GLU A 557 31.38 12.52 -0.69
C GLU A 557 31.30 13.78 -1.59
N LYS A 558 30.23 14.56 -1.46
CA LYS A 558 30.10 15.82 -2.21
C LYS A 558 31.17 16.87 -1.86
N LEU A 559 31.63 16.87 -0.60
CA LEU A 559 32.71 17.75 -0.20
C LEU A 559 34.06 17.30 -0.77
N ASP A 560 34.32 16.00 -0.81
CA ASP A 560 35.56 15.45 -1.38
C ASP A 560 35.60 15.64 -2.90
N GLU A 561 34.50 15.40 -3.61
CA GLU A 561 34.39 15.73 -5.05
C GLU A 561 34.66 17.22 -5.33
N ARG A 562 34.11 18.09 -4.48
CA ARG A 562 34.32 19.55 -4.62
C ARG A 562 35.77 19.95 -4.34
N LYS A 563 36.42 19.29 -3.38
CA LYS A 563 37.82 19.49 -3.03
C LYS A 563 38.72 19.02 -4.16
N GLU A 564 38.48 17.85 -4.74
CA GLU A 564 39.23 17.34 -5.88
C GLU A 564 39.08 18.24 -7.11
N ARG A 565 37.90 18.76 -7.37
CA ARG A 565 37.65 19.70 -8.46
C ARG A 565 38.44 21.00 -8.28
N ILE A 566 38.41 21.55 -7.05
CA ILE A 566 39.18 22.77 -6.75
C ILE A 566 40.69 22.52 -6.88
N LEU A 567 41.20 21.37 -6.43
CA LEU A 567 42.62 21.02 -6.58
C LEU A 567 43.01 20.84 -8.06
N ARG A 568 42.14 20.21 -8.87
CA ARG A 568 42.37 20.06 -10.31
C ARG A 568 42.42 21.41 -11.00
N GLU A 569 41.43 22.28 -10.75
CA GLU A 569 41.41 23.65 -11.30
C GLU A 569 42.64 24.48 -10.89
N ALA A 570 43.10 24.32 -9.63
CA ALA A 570 44.30 25.00 -9.13
C ALA A 570 45.59 24.49 -9.80
N ASN A 571 45.71 23.18 -10.02
CA ASN A 571 46.83 22.56 -10.71
C ASN A 571 46.87 22.98 -12.21
N GLU A 572 45.70 23.01 -12.88
CA GLU A 572 45.62 23.46 -14.27
C GLU A 572 46.04 24.95 -14.40
N GLN A 573 45.63 25.80 -13.46
CA GLN A 573 46.04 27.19 -13.41
C GLN A 573 47.55 27.34 -13.16
N ALA A 574 48.12 26.53 -12.24
CA ALA A 574 49.55 26.51 -11.97
C ALA A 574 50.35 26.07 -13.20
N HIS A 575 49.90 25.01 -13.89
CA HIS A 575 50.51 24.56 -15.16
C HIS A 575 50.44 25.62 -16.27
N ALA A 576 49.31 26.33 -16.39
CA ALA A 576 49.18 27.42 -17.37
C ALA A 576 50.16 28.58 -17.08
N ILE A 577 50.33 28.97 -15.81
CA ILE A 577 51.28 30.01 -15.38
C ILE A 577 52.71 29.57 -15.66
N LEU A 578 53.08 28.32 -15.34
CA LEU A 578 54.41 27.79 -15.61
C LEU A 578 54.71 27.73 -17.10
N ARG A 579 53.75 27.39 -17.96
CA ARG A 579 53.89 27.37 -19.40
C ARG A 579 54.09 28.77 -19.96
N ASP A 580 53.27 29.72 -19.51
CA ASP A 580 53.39 31.15 -19.92
C ASP A 580 54.75 31.73 -19.49
N THR A 581 55.23 31.37 -18.31
CA THR A 581 56.54 31.77 -17.79
C THR A 581 57.68 31.16 -18.61
N LYS A 582 57.59 29.86 -19.00
CA LYS A 582 58.55 29.18 -19.85
C LYS A 582 58.62 29.79 -21.25
N GLU A 583 57.45 30.02 -21.87
CA GLU A 583 57.39 30.70 -23.19
C GLU A 583 58.04 32.11 -23.17
N TYR A 584 57.78 32.84 -22.07
CA TYR A 584 58.40 34.15 -21.88
C TYR A 584 59.91 34.06 -21.69
N ALA A 585 60.40 33.12 -20.89
CA ALA A 585 61.85 32.87 -20.70
C ALA A 585 62.51 32.48 -22.02
N ASP A 586 61.90 31.63 -22.84
CA ASP A 586 62.40 31.21 -24.15
C ASP A 586 62.42 32.38 -25.16
N GLN A 587 61.43 33.26 -25.14
CA GLN A 587 61.39 34.49 -25.94
C GLN A 587 62.49 35.45 -25.49
N THR A 588 62.65 35.62 -24.17
CA THR A 588 63.70 36.50 -23.63
C THR A 588 65.11 35.98 -23.96
N MET A 589 65.35 34.66 -23.90
CA MET A 589 66.59 34.03 -24.31
C MET A 589 66.86 34.22 -25.81
N LYS A 590 65.82 34.04 -26.63
CA LYS A 590 65.95 34.32 -28.09
C LYS A 590 66.29 35.80 -28.37
N LEU A 591 65.70 36.72 -27.64
CA LEU A 591 66.06 38.15 -27.73
C LEU A 591 67.48 38.39 -27.22
N PHE A 592 67.93 37.77 -26.14
CA PHE A 592 69.28 37.87 -25.60
C PHE A 592 70.36 37.37 -26.59
N HIS A 593 70.08 36.21 -27.25
CA HIS A 593 70.97 35.70 -28.33
C HIS A 593 71.03 36.61 -29.59
N LYS A 594 69.96 37.36 -29.86
CA LYS A 594 69.90 38.34 -30.94
C LYS A 594 70.66 39.58 -30.57
N PHE A 595 70.67 39.99 -29.29
CA PHE A 595 71.42 41.15 -28.79
C PHE A 595 72.92 40.90 -28.66
N GLN A 596 73.39 39.64 -28.63
CA GLN A 596 74.82 39.32 -28.62
C GLN A 596 75.50 39.56 -29.98
N LYS A 597 74.75 39.83 -31.06
CA LYS A 597 75.24 40.05 -32.40
C LYS A 597 75.28 41.53 -32.88
N ASP A 598 74.49 42.40 -32.21
CA ASP A 598 74.44 43.84 -32.62
C ASP A 598 74.48 44.72 -31.37
N HIS A 599 75.13 45.92 -31.47
CA HIS A 599 75.38 46.89 -30.40
C HIS A 599 74.14 47.14 -29.48
N VAL A 600 74.34 47.04 -28.17
CA VAL A 600 73.37 47.15 -27.11
C VAL A 600 72.68 48.51 -27.06
N ASP A 601 71.41 48.56 -27.36
CA ASP A 601 70.54 49.71 -27.05
C ASP A 601 69.89 49.49 -25.64
N THR A 602 70.39 50.29 -24.66
CA THR A 602 69.95 50.23 -23.23
C THR A 602 68.43 50.48 -23.04
N ALA A 603 67.81 51.17 -24.02
CA ALA A 603 66.36 51.43 -23.97
C ALA A 603 65.50 50.21 -24.21
N SER A 604 66.00 49.24 -24.97
CA SER A 604 65.28 47.95 -25.22
C SER A 604 65.27 47.00 -23.97
N VAL A 605 66.34 46.99 -23.19
CA VAL A 605 66.47 46.19 -21.96
C VAL A 605 65.57 46.74 -20.85
N GLU A 606 65.47 48.08 -20.75
CA GLU A 606 64.62 48.75 -19.79
C GLU A 606 63.15 48.53 -20.13
N LYS A 607 62.77 48.43 -21.38
CA LYS A 607 61.42 48.16 -21.86
C LYS A 607 61.00 46.72 -21.53
N GLU A 608 61.89 45.74 -21.66
CA GLU A 608 61.61 44.34 -21.25
C GLU A 608 61.59 44.19 -19.77
N ARG A 609 62.40 44.89 -19.00
CA ARG A 609 62.31 44.92 -17.53
C ARG A 609 60.99 45.49 -17.04
N GLN A 610 60.46 46.52 -17.70
CA GLN A 610 59.12 47.05 -17.38
C GLN A 610 58.01 46.13 -17.81
N ASN A 611 58.12 45.36 -18.90
CA ASN A 611 57.18 44.36 -19.32
C ASN A 611 57.13 43.19 -18.33
N LEU A 612 58.28 42.71 -17.82
CA LEU A 612 58.38 41.71 -16.81
C LEU A 612 57.65 42.16 -15.51
N LYS A 613 57.96 43.38 -15.08
CA LYS A 613 57.32 43.97 -13.86
C LYS A 613 55.82 44.11 -14.00
N LYS A 614 55.30 44.46 -15.19
CA LYS A 614 53.85 44.49 -15.49
C LYS A 614 53.22 43.12 -15.51
N ARG A 615 53.91 42.07 -15.98
CA ARG A 615 53.42 40.71 -15.96
C ARG A 615 53.41 40.11 -14.53
N MET A 616 54.46 40.35 -13.75
CA MET A 616 54.53 39.98 -12.35
C MET A 616 53.39 40.64 -11.53
N SER A 617 53.18 41.93 -11.71
CA SER A 617 52.08 42.64 -11.01
C SER A 617 50.69 42.20 -11.49
N LYS A 618 50.55 41.73 -12.74
CA LYS A 618 49.28 41.11 -13.22
C LYS A 618 49.06 39.74 -12.60
N ALA A 619 50.09 38.91 -12.43
CA ALA A 619 50.00 37.61 -11.76
C ALA A 619 49.72 37.78 -10.26
N GLU A 620 50.37 38.72 -9.59
CA GLU A 620 50.13 39.08 -8.18
C GLU A 620 48.70 39.61 -7.95
N ASN A 621 48.20 40.47 -8.85
CA ASN A 621 46.84 41.00 -8.78
C ASN A 621 45.77 39.92 -9.09
N GLY A 622 46.10 38.91 -9.91
CA GLY A 622 45.25 37.74 -10.15
C GLY A 622 45.14 36.81 -8.90
N MET A 623 46.19 36.72 -8.11
CA MET A 623 46.21 35.98 -6.84
C MET A 623 45.51 36.76 -5.73
N SER A 624 45.59 38.07 -5.69
CA SER A 624 45.01 38.90 -4.61
C SER A 624 43.53 39.22 -4.81
N SER A 625 42.95 39.02 -6.00
CA SER A 625 41.55 39.38 -6.25
C SER A 625 40.54 38.40 -5.72
N ARG A 626 40.96 37.29 -5.09
CA ARG A 626 40.07 36.29 -4.43
C ARG A 626 40.10 36.30 -2.91
N GLN A 627 40.84 37.17 -2.27
CA GLN A 627 40.59 37.52 -0.88
C GLN A 627 39.41 38.50 -0.84
N GLN A 628 38.19 37.97 -0.55
CA GLN A 628 37.04 38.81 -0.18
C GLN A 628 37.52 39.81 0.87
N LYS A 629 37.36 41.10 0.57
CA LYS A 629 37.55 42.18 1.52
C LYS A 629 36.72 41.89 2.75
N GLN A 630 37.30 41.30 3.79
CA GLN A 630 36.73 41.32 5.12
C GLN A 630 36.73 42.78 5.56
N LYS A 631 35.53 43.32 5.85
CA LYS A 631 35.40 44.61 6.54
C LYS A 631 36.21 44.55 7.83
N PRO A 632 36.88 45.62 8.26
CA PRO A 632 37.64 45.62 9.50
C PRO A 632 36.69 45.24 10.65
N LYS A 633 36.97 44.09 11.29
CA LYS A 633 36.20 43.61 12.42
C LYS A 633 36.46 44.49 13.60
N LYS A 634 35.41 45.03 14.23
CA LYS A 634 35.45 45.72 15.49
C LYS A 634 36.00 44.75 16.55
N GLN A 635 37.15 45.00 17.13
CA GLN A 635 37.68 44.23 18.24
C GLN A 635 36.73 44.41 19.44
N LEU A 636 36.16 43.32 19.92
CA LEU A 636 35.31 43.28 21.12
C LEU A 636 36.16 43.63 22.35
N LYS A 637 35.69 44.58 23.15
CA LYS A 637 36.30 44.90 24.44
C LYS A 637 35.63 44.06 25.54
N PRO A 638 36.32 43.78 26.66
CA PRO A 638 35.75 43.04 27.78
C PRO A 638 34.43 43.61 28.35
N SER A 639 34.20 44.91 28.15
CA SER A 639 32.98 45.61 28.54
C SER A 639 31.78 45.36 27.61
N ASP A 640 32.02 44.83 26.43
CA ASP A 640 31.00 44.64 25.36
C ASP A 640 30.35 43.27 25.44
N LEU A 641 30.77 42.41 26.39
CA LEU A 641 30.28 41.04 26.58
C LEU A 641 29.58 40.88 27.93
N SER A 642 28.33 40.43 27.90
CA SER A 642 27.56 40.08 29.07
C SER A 642 27.34 38.58 29.20
N LEU A 643 27.09 38.10 30.41
CA LEU A 643 26.71 36.70 30.65
C LEU A 643 25.39 36.41 29.93
N GLY A 644 25.39 35.41 29.04
CA GLY A 644 24.22 35.04 28.26
C GLY A 644 24.25 35.54 26.82
N ASP A 645 25.22 36.37 26.41
CA ASP A 645 25.34 36.82 25.04
C ASP A 645 25.66 35.70 24.08
N THR A 646 25.02 35.70 22.88
CA THR A 646 25.29 34.74 21.83
C THR A 646 26.50 35.23 21.02
N VAL A 647 27.55 34.39 21.02
CA VAL A 647 28.79 34.67 20.34
C VAL A 647 29.14 33.55 19.37
N LYS A 648 29.79 33.90 18.28
CA LYS A 648 30.37 32.93 17.31
C LYS A 648 31.85 32.80 17.60
N VAL A 649 32.31 31.58 17.88
CA VAL A 649 33.73 31.25 18.02
C VAL A 649 34.32 31.08 16.60
N LEU A 650 35.23 31.97 16.22
CA LEU A 650 35.74 32.07 14.87
C LEU A 650 36.63 30.89 14.48
N SER A 651 37.46 30.42 15.39
CA SER A 651 38.35 29.25 15.17
C SER A 651 37.59 27.94 14.97
N LEU A 652 36.41 27.80 15.58
CA LEU A 652 35.57 26.60 15.49
C LEU A 652 34.37 26.76 14.56
N ASN A 653 34.09 27.99 14.12
CA ASN A 653 32.91 28.36 13.31
C ASN A 653 31.58 27.92 13.94
N LEU A 654 31.51 27.86 15.30
CA LEU A 654 30.35 27.43 16.05
C LEU A 654 29.76 28.59 16.84
N LYS A 655 28.43 28.63 17.00
CA LYS A 655 27.74 29.56 17.90
C LYS A 655 27.70 28.97 19.31
N GLY A 656 27.86 29.87 20.32
CA GLY A 656 27.79 29.48 21.71
C GLY A 656 27.35 30.68 22.57
N THR A 657 27.06 30.42 23.85
CA THR A 657 26.62 31.42 24.79
C THR A 657 27.73 31.71 25.81
N VAL A 658 27.99 32.96 26.11
CA VAL A 658 28.99 33.41 27.12
C VAL A 658 28.56 32.92 28.49
N SER A 659 29.38 32.09 29.13
CA SER A 659 29.10 31.49 30.45
C SER A 659 29.99 32.02 31.60
N SER A 660 30.99 32.86 31.31
CA SER A 660 31.78 33.57 32.33
C SER A 660 32.27 34.91 31.79
N HIS A 661 32.54 35.88 32.66
CA HIS A 661 33.24 37.12 32.29
C HIS A 661 34.69 36.80 31.88
N PRO A 662 35.29 37.62 30.99
CA PRO A 662 36.72 37.48 30.62
C PRO A 662 37.64 37.65 31.84
N ASP A 663 38.66 36.80 31.95
CA ASP A 663 39.70 36.92 32.95
C ASP A 663 40.71 38.03 32.60
N SER A 664 41.65 38.34 33.52
CA SER A 664 42.66 39.37 33.31
C SER A 664 43.55 39.17 32.07
N ARG A 665 43.51 38.00 31.46
CA ARG A 665 44.25 37.68 30.24
C ARG A 665 43.34 37.58 28.99
N GLY A 666 42.07 37.97 29.09
CA GLY A 666 41.09 38.02 28.00
C GLY A 666 40.45 36.68 27.65
N TYR A 667 40.59 35.63 28.46
CA TYR A 667 39.93 34.33 28.25
C TYR A 667 38.62 34.24 29.00
N LEU A 668 37.61 33.66 28.35
CA LEU A 668 36.27 33.40 28.91
C LEU A 668 35.74 32.01 28.49
N PHE A 669 34.74 31.55 29.20
CA PHE A 669 34.10 30.28 28.89
C PHE A 669 32.87 30.53 28.02
N VAL A 670 32.81 29.80 26.88
CA VAL A 670 31.66 29.79 25.98
C VAL A 670 31.04 28.41 25.97
N GLN A 671 29.73 28.35 26.17
CA GLN A 671 28.95 27.11 26.11
C GLN A 671 28.45 26.90 24.70
N MET A 672 28.88 25.82 24.04
CA MET A 672 28.49 25.44 22.68
C MET A 672 27.75 24.10 22.78
N GLY A 673 26.42 24.14 22.92
CA GLY A 673 25.60 22.96 23.20
C GLY A 673 25.97 22.30 24.54
N ILE A 674 26.45 21.06 24.53
CA ILE A 674 26.90 20.33 25.75
C ILE A 674 28.37 20.56 26.09
N ILE A 675 29.13 21.21 25.22
CA ILE A 675 30.57 21.45 25.41
C ILE A 675 30.80 22.88 25.92
N ARG A 676 31.62 23.00 26.99
CA ARG A 676 32.08 24.28 27.54
C ARG A 676 33.56 24.42 27.22
N SER A 677 33.95 25.43 26.44
CA SER A 677 35.32 25.69 26.01
C SER A 677 35.81 27.02 26.50
N LYS A 678 37.12 27.11 26.86
CA LYS A 678 37.79 28.37 27.22
C LYS A 678 38.33 28.99 25.93
N VAL A 679 37.85 30.19 25.58
CA VAL A 679 38.15 30.89 24.33
C VAL A 679 38.63 32.32 24.66
N HIS A 680 39.57 32.83 23.84
CA HIS A 680 40.05 34.21 23.98
C HIS A 680 39.07 35.19 23.30
N ILE A 681 38.89 36.38 23.86
CA ILE A 681 37.93 37.39 23.38
C ILE A 681 38.16 37.78 21.89
N SER A 682 39.42 37.75 21.41
CA SER A 682 39.74 38.05 20.01
C SER A 682 39.22 37.03 19.01
N ASP A 683 38.83 35.86 19.51
CA ASP A 683 38.30 34.75 18.67
C ASP A 683 36.76 34.71 18.71
N LEU A 684 36.14 35.78 19.21
CA LEU A 684 34.67 35.87 19.34
C LEU A 684 34.11 36.99 18.45
N GLU A 685 32.94 36.75 17.91
CA GLU A 685 32.11 37.70 17.18
C GLU A 685 30.70 37.72 17.80
N LEU A 686 30.20 38.90 18.20
CA LEU A 686 28.84 39.01 18.75
C LEU A 686 27.81 38.79 17.64
N VAL A 687 26.79 38.01 17.92
CA VAL A 687 25.69 37.73 16.96
C VAL A 687 24.44 38.40 17.51
N ASP A 688 23.98 39.44 16.83
CA ASP A 688 22.72 40.12 17.12
C ASP A 688 21.54 39.26 16.62
N GLU A 689 21.16 38.25 17.41
CA GLU A 689 19.89 37.54 17.26
C GLU A 689 19.09 37.63 18.53
N PRO A 690 17.72 37.72 18.46
CA PRO A 690 16.91 37.79 19.68
C PRO A 690 17.13 36.55 20.56
N VAL A 691 17.47 36.77 21.80
CA VAL A 691 17.86 35.78 22.79
C VAL A 691 16.78 34.74 23.00
N ILE A 692 17.01 33.49 22.51
CA ILE A 692 16.33 32.31 23.03
C ILE A 692 17.22 31.77 24.15
N THR A 693 16.95 32.21 25.40
CA THR A 693 17.61 31.68 26.57
C THR A 693 17.19 30.22 26.81
N THR A 694 18.09 29.28 26.57
CA THR A 694 17.96 27.95 27.15
C THR A 694 18.49 27.97 28.58
N PRO A 695 17.68 27.63 29.60
CA PRO A 695 18.13 27.62 30.97
C PRO A 695 19.11 26.46 31.24
N SER A 696 20.15 26.77 32.02
CA SER A 696 21.13 25.79 32.51
C SER A 696 20.44 24.69 33.31
N MET A 697 20.64 23.43 32.93
CA MET A 697 20.18 22.25 33.67
C MET A 697 20.92 22.11 34.98
N GLN A 698 20.32 22.47 36.08
CA GLN A 698 20.62 21.87 37.38
C GLN A 698 19.86 20.55 37.48
N ARG A 699 20.57 19.49 37.83
CA ARG A 699 20.06 18.12 38.02
C ARG A 699 19.09 18.07 39.20
N THR A 700 17.81 18.23 38.95
CA THR A 700 16.73 17.79 39.86
C THR A 700 15.62 17.20 39.00
N GLY A 701 14.99 16.11 39.47
CA GLY A 701 14.01 15.29 38.75
C GLY A 701 12.71 15.97 38.28
N ALA A 702 12.63 17.32 38.40
CA ALA A 702 11.48 18.14 37.97
C ALA A 702 11.49 18.48 36.47
N GLY A 703 12.60 18.28 35.74
CA GLY A 703 12.72 18.63 34.32
C GLY A 703 11.93 17.73 33.36
N LYS A 704 11.74 16.46 33.69
CA LYS A 704 10.96 15.52 32.86
C LYS A 704 9.45 15.81 32.87
N ILE A 705 8.93 16.32 33.98
CA ILE A 705 7.52 16.68 34.15
C ILE A 705 7.15 17.95 33.36
N ARG A 706 8.10 18.91 33.23
CA ARG A 706 7.87 20.18 32.50
C ARG A 706 7.75 20.04 30.99
N MET A 707 8.53 19.16 30.35
CA MET A 707 8.48 19.00 28.90
C MET A 707 7.24 18.20 28.41
N SER A 708 6.73 17.26 29.21
CA SER A 708 5.52 16.50 28.83
C SER A 708 4.24 17.32 28.98
N LYS A 709 4.17 18.24 29.94
CA LYS A 709 3.00 19.10 30.14
C LYS A 709 2.88 20.25 29.13
N ALA A 710 3.99 20.82 28.66
CA ALA A 710 3.98 21.88 27.66
C ALA A 710 3.44 21.44 26.28
N ALA A 711 3.50 20.15 25.96
CA ALA A 711 3.04 19.59 24.68
C ALA A 711 1.56 19.17 24.68
N SER A 712 0.88 19.14 25.86
CA SER A 712 -0.46 18.58 26.00
C SER A 712 -1.53 19.54 26.50
N ILE A 713 -1.19 20.81 26.81
CA ILE A 713 -2.15 21.79 27.38
C ILE A 713 -2.92 22.47 26.25
N SER A 714 -4.26 22.32 26.29
CA SER A 714 -5.15 23.04 25.39
C SER A 714 -5.10 24.57 25.64
N THR A 715 -5.19 25.37 24.60
CA THR A 715 -5.31 26.83 24.67
C THR A 715 -6.65 27.32 25.23
N GLU A 716 -7.58 26.40 25.45
CA GLU A 716 -8.94 26.69 25.91
C GLU A 716 -9.35 25.71 27.00
N ILE A 717 -10.00 26.22 28.05
CA ILE A 717 -10.65 25.42 29.09
C ILE A 717 -12.18 25.62 29.05
N ASN A 718 -12.93 24.52 29.13
CA ASN A 718 -14.39 24.54 29.11
C ASN A 718 -14.98 24.24 30.49
N LEU A 719 -15.67 25.24 31.07
CA LEU A 719 -16.29 25.19 32.40
C LEU A 719 -17.84 25.11 32.34
N LEU A 720 -18.41 24.77 31.17
CA LEU A 720 -19.86 24.62 31.01
C LEU A 720 -20.42 23.50 31.89
N GLY A 721 -21.55 23.81 32.57
CA GLY A 721 -22.24 22.84 33.41
C GLY A 721 -21.66 22.61 34.81
N LYS A 722 -20.55 23.31 35.18
CA LYS A 722 -19.91 23.16 36.49
C LYS A 722 -20.45 24.17 37.52
N THR A 723 -20.37 23.79 38.79
CA THR A 723 -20.61 24.71 39.89
C THR A 723 -19.46 25.72 40.02
N VAL A 724 -19.68 26.82 40.78
CA VAL A 724 -18.65 27.88 40.94
C VAL A 724 -17.39 27.33 41.59
N ASP A 725 -17.51 26.49 42.60
CA ASP A 725 -16.39 25.92 43.35
C ASP A 725 -15.57 24.92 42.51
N GLU A 726 -16.25 24.05 41.79
CA GLU A 726 -15.61 23.11 40.86
C GLU A 726 -14.87 23.83 39.73
N ALA A 727 -15.52 24.85 39.14
CA ALA A 727 -14.94 25.64 38.09
C ALA A 727 -13.68 26.41 38.52
N VAL A 728 -13.69 26.96 39.75
CA VAL A 728 -12.55 27.67 40.32
C VAL A 728 -11.39 26.72 40.61
N ALA A 729 -11.66 25.53 41.15
CA ALA A 729 -10.62 24.53 41.43
C ALA A 729 -9.95 24.00 40.15
N GLU A 730 -10.72 23.77 39.08
CA GLU A 730 -10.19 23.31 37.81
C GLU A 730 -9.44 24.44 37.07
N LEU A 731 -9.95 25.67 37.16
CA LEU A 731 -9.31 26.86 36.58
C LEU A 731 -7.97 27.16 37.26
N ASP A 732 -7.87 26.96 38.56
CA ASP A 732 -6.63 27.14 39.34
C ASP A 732 -5.54 26.20 38.80
N LYS A 733 -5.85 24.92 38.71
CA LYS A 733 -4.94 23.91 38.16
C LYS A 733 -4.55 24.18 36.70
N TYR A 734 -5.52 24.58 35.87
CA TYR A 734 -5.28 24.89 34.48
C TYR A 734 -4.38 26.11 34.28
N LEU A 735 -4.58 27.19 35.07
CA LEU A 735 -3.76 28.41 35.01
C LEU A 735 -2.34 28.15 35.49
N ASP A 736 -2.14 27.32 36.52
CA ASP A 736 -0.82 26.89 36.95
C ASP A 736 -0.09 26.10 35.85
N ASP A 737 -0.78 25.15 35.23
CA ASP A 737 -0.23 24.37 34.13
C ASP A 737 0.06 25.27 32.89
N ALA A 738 -0.85 26.21 32.55
CA ALA A 738 -0.66 27.16 31.46
C ALA A 738 0.49 28.16 31.74
N TYR A 739 0.69 28.56 32.99
CA TYR A 739 1.82 29.40 33.41
C TYR A 739 3.14 28.64 33.31
N ILE A 740 3.19 27.37 33.72
CA ILE A 740 4.35 26.48 33.57
C ILE A 740 4.68 26.25 32.10
N ALA A 741 3.65 26.18 31.23
CA ALA A 741 3.79 26.04 29.79
C ALA A 741 4.13 27.36 29.06
N HIS A 742 4.27 28.47 29.76
CA HIS A 742 4.56 29.82 29.23
C HIS A 742 3.55 30.28 28.18
N MET A 743 2.28 29.93 28.33
CA MET A 743 1.22 30.38 27.43
C MET A 743 0.94 31.87 27.60
N LYS A 744 0.97 32.64 26.51
CA LYS A 744 0.76 34.09 26.53
C LYS A 744 -0.70 34.48 26.75
N SER A 745 -1.64 33.63 26.32
CA SER A 745 -3.07 33.85 26.50
C SER A 745 -3.81 32.52 26.47
N VAL A 746 -4.89 32.44 27.24
CA VAL A 746 -5.77 31.27 27.29
C VAL A 746 -7.22 31.73 27.20
N ARG A 747 -8.08 30.83 26.69
CA ARG A 747 -9.51 31.08 26.56
C ARG A 747 -10.26 30.26 27.60
N ILE A 748 -11.19 30.92 28.29
CA ILE A 748 -12.03 30.29 29.32
C ILE A 748 -13.48 30.36 28.86
N VAL A 749 -14.08 29.20 28.59
CA VAL A 749 -15.47 29.09 28.16
C VAL A 749 -16.36 28.75 29.34
N HIS A 750 -17.35 29.59 29.59
CA HIS A 750 -18.37 29.40 30.64
C HIS A 750 -19.77 29.76 30.15
N GLY A 751 -20.78 29.12 30.71
CA GLY A 751 -22.18 29.36 30.31
C GLY A 751 -22.71 30.75 30.69
N LYS A 752 -23.69 31.25 29.94
CA LYS A 752 -24.40 32.53 30.24
C LYS A 752 -25.31 32.41 31.46
N GLY A 753 -25.96 31.33 31.73
CA GLY A 753 -26.81 30.99 32.87
C GLY A 753 -27.27 32.17 33.75
N THR A 754 -27.37 31.95 35.05
CA THR A 754 -27.68 33.02 36.07
C THR A 754 -26.58 34.04 36.28
N GLY A 755 -25.42 33.90 35.62
CA GLY A 755 -24.24 34.76 35.79
C GLY A 755 -23.40 34.47 37.05
N ALA A 756 -23.77 33.50 37.88
CA ALA A 756 -23.05 33.14 39.07
C ALA A 756 -21.63 32.62 38.75
N LEU A 757 -21.51 31.72 37.79
CA LEU A 757 -20.23 31.15 37.32
C LEU A 757 -19.31 32.26 36.76
N ARG A 758 -19.85 33.15 35.95
CA ARG A 758 -19.11 34.31 35.42
C ARG A 758 -18.55 35.19 36.54
N LYS A 759 -19.38 35.53 37.57
CA LYS A 759 -18.92 36.32 38.73
C LYS A 759 -17.83 35.58 39.50
N GLY A 760 -17.97 34.28 39.74
CA GLY A 760 -16.99 33.43 40.42
C GLY A 760 -15.64 33.42 39.69
N VAL A 761 -15.63 33.12 38.41
CA VAL A 761 -14.44 33.11 37.56
C VAL A 761 -13.77 34.47 37.51
N HIS A 762 -14.51 35.58 37.32
CA HIS A 762 -13.94 36.91 37.29
C HIS A 762 -13.34 37.33 38.66
N ASN A 763 -13.99 36.97 39.77
CA ASN A 763 -13.47 37.28 41.11
C ASN A 763 -12.20 36.49 41.41
N TYR A 764 -12.12 35.23 40.92
CA TYR A 764 -10.94 34.42 41.05
C TYR A 764 -9.78 34.99 40.20
N LEU A 765 -9.99 35.28 38.92
CA LEU A 765 -8.96 35.83 38.02
C LEU A 765 -8.37 37.17 38.52
N LYS A 766 -9.17 38.03 39.20
CA LYS A 766 -8.68 39.28 39.82
C LYS A 766 -7.68 39.05 40.94
N ARG A 767 -7.72 37.89 41.61
CA ARG A 767 -6.85 37.55 42.74
C ARG A 767 -5.65 36.70 42.35
N GLN A 768 -5.63 36.18 41.12
CA GLN A 768 -4.60 35.27 40.67
C GLN A 768 -3.32 36.00 40.22
N LYS A 769 -2.18 35.67 40.84
CA LYS A 769 -0.89 36.35 40.62
C LYS A 769 -0.31 36.16 39.22
N HIS A 770 -0.71 35.09 38.54
CA HIS A 770 -0.19 34.72 37.22
C HIS A 770 -1.02 35.29 36.05
N VAL A 771 -2.09 36.04 36.35
CA VAL A 771 -2.98 36.68 35.35
C VAL A 771 -2.71 38.17 35.28
N ALA A 772 -2.15 38.63 34.20
CA ALA A 772 -1.84 40.04 33.99
C ALA A 772 -3.10 40.88 33.67
N SER A 773 -3.98 40.34 32.83
CA SER A 773 -5.25 40.98 32.47
C SER A 773 -6.23 39.92 31.88
N PHE A 774 -7.52 40.22 31.95
CA PHE A 774 -8.55 39.43 31.30
C PHE A 774 -9.66 40.30 30.72
N ARG A 775 -10.29 39.87 29.65
CA ARG A 775 -11.41 40.52 28.98
C ARG A 775 -12.47 39.53 28.58
N LEU A 776 -13.68 40.00 28.35
CA LEU A 776 -14.73 39.18 27.73
C LEU A 776 -14.35 38.89 26.28
N GLY A 777 -14.46 37.63 25.86
CA GLY A 777 -14.30 37.24 24.46
C GLY A 777 -15.48 37.74 23.62
N GLU A 778 -15.19 38.16 22.40
CA GLU A 778 -16.21 38.38 21.36
C GLU A 778 -16.64 37.01 20.82
N PHE A 779 -17.93 36.86 20.49
CA PHE A 779 -18.52 35.60 20.02
C PHE A 779 -18.08 35.29 18.61
#